data_764dc0b6accc181ab302813c18ca951e
#
_entry.id   764dc0b6accc181ab302813c18ca951e
#
_cell.length_a   1.000
_cell.length_b   1.000
_cell.length_c   1.000
_cell.angle_alpha   90.00
_cell.angle_beta   90.00
_cell.angle_gamma   90.00
#
_symmetry.space_group_name_H-M   'P 1'
#
loop_
_entity.id
_entity.type
_entity.pdbx_description
1 polymer ?
#
loop_
_entity_poly.entity_id
_entity_poly.type
_entity_poly.pdbx_seq_one_letter_code
_entity_poly.pdbx_strand_id
1 'polypeptide(L)'
;HHHHHHMVDKRMALVELKVPDIGGHENVDIIAVEVNVGDTIAVDDTLITLDMNSMDVPAEVAGVVKEVKVKVGDKISEGGLIVVVEAEGTAAAPKAEAAAAPAQEAPKAAAPAPQAAQFGGSADAEYDVVVLGGGPGGYSAAFAAADEGLKVAIVERYKTLGGVCLNVGCIPSKALLHNAAVIDEVRHLAANGIKYPEPELDIDMLRAYKDGVVSRLTGGLAGMAKSRKVDVIQGDGQFLDPHHLEVSLTAGDAYEQAAPTGEKKIVAFKNCIIAAGSRVTKLPFIPEDPRIIDSSGALALKEVPGKLLIIGGGIIGLEMGTVYSTLGSRLDVVEMMDGLMQGADRDLVKVWQKQNEYRFDNIMVNTKTVAVEPKEDGVYVTFEGANAPKEPQRYDAVLVAAGRAPNGKLISAEKAGVAVTDRGFIEVDKQMRTNVPHIYAIGDIVGQPMLAHKAVHEGHVAAENCAGHKAYFDARVIPGVAYTSPEVAWVGETELSAKASGRKITKANFPWAASGRAIANGCDKPFTKLIFDAETGRIIGGGIVGPNGGDMIGEVCLAIEMGCDAADIGKTIHPHPGESIGMAAEVALGTCTDLPPQKKKGSKVRMEKLRIKGMSYTMCSGKFSIDKEMAETQHGTTVVKVKYEGAGAPCKVPIEIRDVNKEKVVGRIISSTPLAENTNSVTNIELERPLDSYIVIGVGNSALTLHWFRKGSSIGKMFESTYRGAKRMAILGETAWDFGSVGG
;
A
#
# COMPACT_ATOMS: atom_id res chain seq x y z
N HIS A 1 -5.25 -14.64 21.03
CA HIS A 1 -5.53 -14.09 21.34
C HIS A 1 -6.03 -13.46 21.54
N HIS A 2 -6.23 -13.27 21.98
CA HIS A 2 -6.59 -12.58 22.43
C HIS A 2 -7.51 -12.24 22.75
N HIS A 3 -7.98 -12.27 23.22
CA HIS A 3 -8.59 -11.86 23.90
C HIS A 3 -9.17 -12.39 24.58
N HIS A 4 -8.87 -13.02 25.00
CA HIS A 4 -9.11 -13.36 25.72
C HIS A 4 -9.27 -13.12 26.34
N HIS A 5 -9.26 -13.07 26.72
CA HIS A 5 -9.32 -12.77 27.54
C HIS A 5 -9.84 -12.28 27.96
N HIS A 6 -10.24 -12.36 28.12
CA HIS A 6 -10.70 -11.80 28.77
C HIS A 6 -11.13 -11.41 29.74
N MET A 7 -11.56 -11.45 29.96
CA MET A 7 -11.95 -11.05 31.06
C MET A 7 -11.18 -11.17 32.22
N VAL A 8 -10.80 -12.14 32.41
CA VAL A 8 -9.87 -12.38 33.42
C VAL A 8 -8.75 -11.45 33.35
N ASP A 9 -8.70 -10.91 32.22
CA ASP A 9 -7.50 -10.30 31.90
C ASP A 9 -7.53 -8.85 31.86
N LYS A 10 -8.31 -8.30 32.74
CA LYS A 10 -8.19 -6.92 33.11
C LYS A 10 -7.00 -6.68 34.03
N ARG A 11 -6.19 -7.71 34.25
CA ARG A 11 -4.93 -7.55 34.94
C ARG A 11 -3.99 -6.70 34.13
N MET A 12 -3.37 -5.75 34.82
CA MET A 12 -2.29 -4.99 34.24
C MET A 12 -1.00 -5.83 34.29
N ALA A 13 -0.30 -5.87 33.18
CA ALA A 13 0.98 -6.56 33.06
C ALA A 13 2.06 -5.57 32.70
N LEU A 14 3.25 -5.75 33.23
CA LEU A 14 4.42 -4.98 32.81
C LEU A 14 4.99 -5.57 31.53
N VAL A 15 5.10 -4.73 30.53
CA VAL A 15 5.62 -5.11 29.21
C VAL A 15 6.87 -4.30 28.91
N GLU A 16 7.94 -4.97 28.55
CA GLU A 16 9.18 -4.33 28.13
C GLU A 16 9.10 -4.04 26.64
N LEU A 17 9.28 -2.77 26.25
CA LEU A 17 9.36 -2.37 24.85
C LEU A 17 10.82 -2.18 24.47
N LYS A 18 11.24 -2.83 23.42
CA LYS A 18 12.63 -2.93 22.98
C LYS A 18 12.79 -2.41 21.56
N VAL A 19 14.03 -2.11 21.20
CA VAL A 19 14.38 -1.70 19.84
C VAL A 19 14.16 -2.87 18.90
N PRO A 20 13.38 -2.67 17.83
CA PRO A 20 13.15 -3.71 16.82
C PRO A 20 14.40 -3.90 15.95
N ASP A 21 14.27 -4.73 14.92
CA ASP A 21 15.32 -4.89 13.92
C ASP A 21 15.59 -3.55 13.22
N ILE A 22 16.82 -3.10 13.28
CA ILE A 22 17.29 -1.86 12.67
C ILE A 22 18.36 -2.10 11.61
N GLY A 23 18.25 -3.23 10.90
CA GLY A 23 19.13 -3.53 9.76
C GLY A 23 20.56 -3.89 10.14
N GLY A 24 20.76 -4.46 11.31
CA GLY A 24 22.10 -4.87 11.76
C GLY A 24 22.98 -3.74 12.29
N HIS A 25 22.46 -2.52 12.36
CA HIS A 25 23.20 -1.41 12.97
C HIS A 25 23.29 -1.59 14.46
N GLU A 26 24.48 -1.31 15.01
CA GLU A 26 24.75 -1.40 16.45
C GLU A 26 25.15 -0.06 17.03
N ASN A 27 24.92 0.12 18.32
CA ASN A 27 25.33 1.31 19.06
C ASN A 27 24.89 2.62 18.40
N VAL A 28 23.62 2.65 18.00
CA VAL A 28 23.02 3.83 17.37
C VAL A 28 22.69 4.86 18.44
N ASP A 29 23.01 6.12 18.19
CA ASP A 29 22.70 7.20 19.11
C ASP A 29 21.21 7.51 19.18
N ILE A 30 20.71 7.70 20.39
CA ILE A 30 19.35 8.16 20.64
C ILE A 30 19.36 9.68 20.59
N ILE A 31 18.65 10.25 19.62
CA ILE A 31 18.60 11.70 19.43
C ILE A 31 17.36 12.34 20.06
N ALA A 32 16.35 11.56 20.37
CA ALA A 32 15.15 12.04 21.05
C ALA A 32 14.51 10.93 21.87
N VAL A 33 13.97 11.27 23.03
CA VAL A 33 13.15 10.39 23.87
C VAL A 33 11.78 11.08 24.01
N GLU A 34 10.76 10.46 23.47
CA GLU A 34 9.44 11.08 23.28
C GLU A 34 8.44 10.76 24.38
N VAL A 35 8.85 10.01 25.39
CA VAL A 35 7.97 9.56 26.46
C VAL A 35 8.57 9.82 27.82
N ASN A 36 7.70 10.02 28.81
CA ASN A 36 8.05 10.20 30.20
C ASN A 36 7.30 9.21 31.08
N VAL A 37 7.83 8.92 32.24
CA VAL A 37 7.14 8.10 33.26
C VAL A 37 5.78 8.73 33.57
N GLY A 38 4.74 7.90 33.56
CA GLY A 38 3.37 8.33 33.79
C GLY A 38 2.59 8.66 32.52
N ASP A 39 3.25 8.75 31.37
CA ASP A 39 2.56 8.98 30.11
C ASP A 39 1.71 7.77 29.73
N THR A 40 0.52 8.05 29.20
CA THR A 40 -0.30 7.04 28.56
C THR A 40 0.03 7.05 27.07
N ILE A 41 0.49 5.93 26.56
CA ILE A 41 0.87 5.79 25.15
C ILE A 41 -0.11 4.88 24.44
N ALA A 42 -0.31 5.17 23.16
CA ALA A 42 -1.07 4.33 22.24
C ALA A 42 -0.11 3.53 21.36
N VAL A 43 -0.62 2.50 20.72
CA VAL A 43 0.13 1.77 19.69
C VAL A 43 0.57 2.74 18.60
N ASP A 44 1.79 2.56 18.11
CA ASP A 44 2.44 3.40 17.11
C ASP A 44 2.90 4.78 17.58
N ASP A 45 2.68 5.14 18.85
CA ASP A 45 3.30 6.33 19.39
C ASP A 45 4.83 6.18 19.37
N THR A 46 5.54 7.23 18.98
CA THR A 46 7.00 7.22 18.95
C THR A 46 7.56 7.21 20.36
N LEU A 47 8.41 6.24 20.66
CA LEU A 47 9.11 6.13 21.94
C LEU A 47 10.41 6.90 21.93
N ILE A 48 11.25 6.63 20.95
CA ILE A 48 12.55 7.26 20.76
C ILE A 48 12.80 7.50 19.28
N THR A 49 13.75 8.38 19.00
CA THR A 49 14.26 8.61 17.64
C THR A 49 15.73 8.28 17.62
N LEU A 50 16.14 7.50 16.64
CA LEU A 50 17.52 7.05 16.46
C LEU A 50 18.22 7.89 15.39
N ASP A 51 19.54 8.07 15.56
CA ASP A 51 20.39 8.71 14.57
C ASP A 51 20.72 7.74 13.44
N MET A 52 19.68 7.35 12.75
CA MET A 52 19.67 6.56 11.52
C MET A 52 18.60 7.16 10.64
N ASN A 53 18.93 8.25 9.95
CA ASN A 53 17.96 8.98 9.14
C ASN A 53 16.72 9.43 9.96
N SER A 54 16.94 9.80 11.24
CA SER A 54 15.88 10.17 12.17
C SER A 54 14.78 9.10 12.29
N MET A 55 15.20 7.85 12.41
CA MET A 55 14.29 6.71 12.52
C MET A 55 13.52 6.74 13.85
N ASP A 56 12.19 6.77 13.76
CA ASP A 56 11.32 6.69 14.93
C ASP A 56 11.07 5.23 15.30
N VAL A 57 11.14 4.92 16.59
CA VAL A 57 10.79 3.60 17.11
C VAL A 57 9.41 3.69 17.72
N PRO A 58 8.40 3.01 17.13
CA PRO A 58 7.03 3.08 17.61
C PRO A 58 6.76 2.14 18.78
N ALA A 59 5.75 2.48 19.57
CA ALA A 59 5.26 1.61 20.62
C ALA A 59 4.45 0.45 20.01
N GLU A 60 4.73 -0.76 20.42
CA GLU A 60 3.98 -1.95 19.99
C GLU A 60 2.76 -2.21 20.86
N VAL A 61 2.72 -1.61 22.05
CA VAL A 61 1.69 -1.86 23.05
C VAL A 61 1.22 -0.53 23.63
N ALA A 62 -0.07 -0.40 23.81
CA ALA A 62 -0.66 0.73 24.53
C ALA A 62 -0.59 0.50 26.04
N GLY A 63 -0.44 1.56 26.80
CA GLY A 63 -0.43 1.48 28.25
C GLY A 63 0.18 2.70 28.90
N VAL A 64 0.43 2.60 30.20
CA VAL A 64 1.04 3.66 30.99
C VAL A 64 2.53 3.37 31.17
N VAL A 65 3.38 4.34 30.83
CA VAL A 65 4.84 4.22 30.98
C VAL A 65 5.19 4.20 32.44
N LYS A 66 5.81 3.12 32.92
CA LYS A 66 6.25 2.97 34.31
C LYS A 66 7.72 3.29 34.50
N GLU A 67 8.54 2.96 33.51
CA GLU A 67 9.97 3.23 33.55
C GLU A 67 10.46 3.64 32.16
N VAL A 68 11.36 4.62 32.12
CA VAL A 68 12.09 5.00 30.91
C VAL A 68 13.56 4.64 31.15
N LYS A 69 14.07 3.72 30.36
CA LYS A 69 15.41 3.13 30.57
C LYS A 69 16.49 3.79 29.74
N VAL A 70 16.14 4.78 28.93
CA VAL A 70 17.07 5.45 28.01
C VAL A 70 16.97 6.96 28.15
N LYS A 71 18.01 7.65 27.70
CA LYS A 71 18.03 9.11 27.60
C LYS A 71 18.70 9.53 26.30
N VAL A 72 18.51 10.78 25.93
CA VAL A 72 19.16 11.38 24.76
C VAL A 72 20.66 11.27 24.91
N GLY A 73 21.35 10.83 23.88
CA GLY A 73 22.78 10.61 23.87
C GLY A 73 23.19 9.17 24.18
N ASP A 74 22.31 8.35 24.69
CA ASP A 74 22.59 6.93 24.90
C ASP A 74 22.76 6.23 23.57
N LYS A 75 23.52 5.17 23.53
CA LYS A 75 23.67 4.27 22.40
C LYS A 75 22.84 3.02 22.64
N ILE A 76 22.13 2.59 21.60
CA ILE A 76 21.27 1.42 21.72
C ILE A 76 21.35 0.56 20.44
N SER A 77 21.15 -0.72 20.62
CA SER A 77 21.13 -1.71 19.53
C SER A 77 19.82 -2.46 19.55
N GLU A 78 19.55 -3.27 18.53
CA GLU A 78 18.39 -4.16 18.48
C GLU A 78 18.27 -4.96 19.79
N GLY A 79 17.04 -5.06 20.29
CA GLY A 79 16.74 -5.74 21.54
C GLY A 79 17.04 -4.90 22.80
N GLY A 80 17.59 -3.70 22.66
CA GLY A 80 17.81 -2.79 23.77
C GLY A 80 16.50 -2.34 24.40
N LEU A 81 16.45 -2.35 25.74
CA LEU A 81 15.22 -1.97 26.47
C LEU A 81 15.05 -0.45 26.45
N ILE A 82 13.88 -0.01 26.00
CA ILE A 82 13.54 1.41 25.92
C ILE A 82 12.71 1.84 27.12
N VAL A 83 11.56 1.23 27.30
CA VAL A 83 10.60 1.57 28.36
C VAL A 83 9.92 0.31 28.89
N VAL A 84 9.38 0.42 30.10
CA VAL A 84 8.48 -0.57 30.68
C VAL A 84 7.10 0.07 30.77
N VAL A 85 6.12 -0.60 30.24
CA VAL A 85 4.74 -0.11 30.15
C VAL A 85 3.83 -1.04 30.93
N GLU A 86 2.93 -0.46 31.71
CA GLU A 86 1.85 -1.23 32.32
C GLU A 86 0.66 -1.25 31.35
N ALA A 87 0.38 -2.42 30.80
CA ALA A 87 -0.66 -2.64 29.81
C ALA A 87 -1.66 -3.66 30.35
N GLU A 88 -2.87 -3.65 29.80
CA GLU A 88 -3.80 -4.75 30.04
C GLU A 88 -3.20 -6.06 29.51
N GLY A 89 -3.51 -7.17 30.16
CA GLY A 89 -2.87 -8.45 29.97
C GLY A 89 -2.88 -9.05 28.58
N THR A 90 -3.45 -8.40 27.58
CA THR A 90 -3.38 -8.85 26.21
C THR A 90 -2.67 -7.81 25.37
N ALA A 91 -1.53 -8.16 24.87
CA ALA A 91 -0.77 -7.28 23.97
C ALA A 91 -1.20 -7.42 22.52
N ALA A 92 -2.34 -8.04 22.28
CA ALA A 92 -2.74 -8.38 20.92
C ALA A 92 -3.32 -7.21 20.13
N ALA A 93 -3.67 -6.13 20.80
CA ALA A 93 -4.24 -4.95 20.14
C ALA A 93 -3.41 -4.40 18.97
N PRO A 94 -2.08 -4.42 19.02
CA PRO A 94 -1.27 -3.92 17.91
C PRO A 94 -1.54 -4.60 16.57
N LYS A 95 -1.97 -5.83 16.61
CA LYS A 95 -2.22 -6.59 15.37
C LYS A 95 -3.40 -6.05 14.57
N ALA A 96 -4.33 -5.40 15.24
CA ALA A 96 -5.47 -4.79 14.57
C ALA A 96 -5.03 -3.68 13.62
N GLU A 97 -4.05 -2.89 14.02
CA GLU A 97 -3.53 -1.81 13.20
C GLU A 97 -2.78 -2.36 11.98
N ALA A 98 -2.05 -3.45 12.15
CA ALA A 98 -1.38 -4.11 11.05
C ALA A 98 -2.36 -4.66 10.02
N ALA A 99 -3.53 -5.13 10.46
CA ALA A 99 -4.55 -5.63 9.55
C ALA A 99 -5.18 -4.51 8.72
N ALA A 100 -5.21 -3.29 9.24
CA ALA A 100 -5.78 -2.14 8.52
C ALA A 100 -4.84 -1.59 7.44
N ALA A 101 -3.57 -1.92 7.50
CA ALA A 101 -2.56 -1.44 6.57
C ALA A 101 -1.83 -2.63 5.96
N PRO A 102 -2.46 -3.33 5.01
CA PRO A 102 -1.90 -4.55 4.45
C PRO A 102 -0.73 -4.31 3.53
N ALA A 103 -0.13 -3.15 3.62
CA ALA A 103 0.87 -2.70 2.66
C ALA A 103 2.03 -3.68 2.50
N GLN A 104 2.50 -4.24 3.59
CA GLN A 104 3.58 -5.20 3.49
C GLN A 104 3.40 -6.31 4.49
N GLU A 105 3.01 -7.42 3.98
CA GLU A 105 2.97 -8.62 4.76
C GLU A 105 4.32 -9.33 4.65
N ALA A 106 5.35 -8.65 5.15
CA ALA A 106 6.68 -9.22 5.15
C ALA A 106 6.75 -10.41 6.11
N PRO A 107 7.65 -11.35 5.87
CA PRO A 107 7.89 -12.44 6.81
C PRO A 107 8.23 -11.89 8.19
N LYS A 108 7.60 -12.47 9.21
CA LYS A 108 7.69 -11.95 10.57
C LYS A 108 8.94 -12.34 11.32
N ALA A 109 9.52 -13.46 10.96
CA ALA A 109 10.75 -13.91 11.58
C ALA A 109 11.93 -13.41 10.77
N ALA A 110 12.79 -12.66 11.41
CA ALA A 110 14.03 -12.25 10.76
C ALA A 110 14.83 -13.49 10.37
N ALA A 111 15.20 -13.58 9.12
CA ALA A 111 16.09 -14.63 8.66
C ALA A 111 17.50 -14.39 9.21
N PRO A 112 18.22 -15.43 9.61
CA PRO A 112 19.60 -15.25 10.05
C PRO A 112 20.47 -14.69 8.92
N ALA A 113 21.33 -13.74 9.25
CA ALA A 113 22.25 -13.16 8.29
C ALA A 113 23.34 -14.19 7.91
N PRO A 114 23.49 -14.50 6.63
CA PRO A 114 24.56 -15.39 6.19
C PRO A 114 25.90 -14.68 6.22
N GLN A 115 26.96 -15.46 6.26
CA GLN A 115 28.31 -14.93 6.14
C GLN A 115 28.60 -14.58 4.69
N ALA A 116 28.92 -13.31 4.42
CA ALA A 116 29.24 -12.86 3.08
C ALA A 116 30.52 -13.50 2.55
N ALA A 117 30.56 -13.71 1.24
CA ALA A 117 31.76 -14.14 0.54
C ALA A 117 32.62 -12.92 0.20
N GLN A 118 33.86 -13.16 -0.28
CA GLN A 118 34.76 -12.15 -0.80
C GLN A 118 35.23 -12.55 -2.18
N PHE A 119 35.01 -11.67 -3.16
CA PHE A 119 35.50 -11.85 -4.49
C PHE A 119 36.86 -11.16 -4.64
N GLY A 120 37.88 -11.94 -4.98
CA GLY A 120 39.25 -11.42 -5.12
C GLY A 120 39.64 -10.99 -6.52
N GLY A 121 38.74 -11.10 -7.50
CA GLY A 121 39.00 -10.74 -8.88
C GLY A 121 38.74 -9.27 -9.19
N SER A 122 38.90 -8.89 -10.46
CA SER A 122 38.62 -7.56 -10.95
C SER A 122 37.26 -7.51 -11.65
N ALA A 123 36.62 -6.34 -11.65
CA ALA A 123 35.36 -6.10 -12.32
C ALA A 123 35.56 -5.67 -13.75
N ASP A 124 34.64 -6.07 -14.63
CA ASP A 124 34.60 -5.64 -16.03
C ASP A 124 33.93 -4.26 -16.17
N ALA A 125 33.06 -3.91 -15.24
CA ALA A 125 32.36 -2.63 -15.21
C ALA A 125 32.02 -2.25 -13.79
N GLU A 126 31.94 -0.94 -13.53
CA GLU A 126 31.63 -0.39 -12.23
C GLU A 126 30.47 0.62 -12.34
N TYR A 127 29.56 0.60 -11.37
CA TYR A 127 28.39 1.48 -11.32
C TYR A 127 28.17 2.03 -9.93
N ASP A 128 27.51 3.18 -9.85
CA ASP A 128 27.01 3.69 -8.58
C ASP A 128 25.88 2.80 -8.06
N VAL A 129 24.98 2.40 -8.97
CA VAL A 129 23.84 1.55 -8.65
C VAL A 129 23.67 0.48 -9.72
N VAL A 130 23.55 -0.76 -9.29
CA VAL A 130 23.12 -1.87 -10.13
C VAL A 130 21.75 -2.32 -9.68
N VAL A 131 20.82 -2.39 -10.61
CA VAL A 131 19.47 -2.89 -10.37
C VAL A 131 19.36 -4.31 -10.94
N LEU A 132 19.08 -5.26 -10.09
CA LEU A 132 18.96 -6.67 -10.47
C LEU A 132 17.49 -6.99 -10.76
N GLY A 133 17.14 -6.96 -12.03
CA GLY A 133 15.78 -7.15 -12.52
C GLY A 133 15.21 -5.90 -13.19
N GLY A 134 14.58 -6.06 -14.33
CA GLY A 134 14.08 -4.98 -15.18
C GLY A 134 12.57 -4.82 -15.21
N GLY A 135 11.85 -5.33 -14.21
CA GLY A 135 10.41 -5.14 -14.09
C GLY A 135 10.03 -3.72 -13.64
N PRO A 136 8.73 -3.46 -13.36
CA PRO A 136 8.29 -2.10 -13.03
C PRO A 136 9.03 -1.45 -11.86
N GLY A 137 9.31 -2.19 -10.81
CA GLY A 137 10.13 -1.70 -9.71
C GLY A 137 11.55 -1.42 -10.15
N GLY A 138 12.14 -2.37 -10.88
CA GLY A 138 13.54 -2.29 -11.33
C GLY A 138 13.80 -1.13 -12.27
N TYR A 139 13.04 -1.02 -13.36
CA TYR A 139 13.27 0.08 -14.30
C TYR A 139 12.93 1.44 -13.67
N SER A 140 11.89 1.50 -12.84
CA SER A 140 11.54 2.74 -12.15
C SER A 140 12.66 3.19 -11.21
N ALA A 141 13.22 2.27 -10.45
CA ALA A 141 14.36 2.56 -9.56
C ALA A 141 15.59 3.01 -10.37
N ALA A 142 15.89 2.31 -11.46
CA ALA A 142 17.05 2.63 -12.29
C ALA A 142 16.91 4.02 -12.92
N PHE A 143 15.75 4.35 -13.45
CA PHE A 143 15.52 5.66 -14.09
C PHE A 143 15.54 6.78 -13.06
N ALA A 144 14.94 6.58 -11.88
CA ALA A 144 15.00 7.55 -10.81
C ALA A 144 16.45 7.80 -10.33
N ALA A 145 17.22 6.74 -10.17
CA ALA A 145 18.65 6.85 -9.79
C ALA A 145 19.47 7.58 -10.87
N ALA A 146 19.23 7.29 -12.13
CA ALA A 146 19.89 7.97 -13.24
C ALA A 146 19.53 9.45 -13.29
N ASP A 147 18.28 9.80 -13.02
CA ASP A 147 17.82 11.20 -12.97
C ASP A 147 18.49 11.97 -11.82
N GLU A 148 18.95 11.30 -10.81
CA GLU A 148 19.76 11.87 -9.71
C GLU A 148 21.25 12.02 -10.07
N GLY A 149 21.62 11.67 -11.29
CA GLY A 149 23.01 11.79 -11.77
C GLY A 149 23.91 10.60 -11.48
N LEU A 150 23.34 9.50 -11.01
CA LEU A 150 24.11 8.28 -10.71
C LEU A 150 24.37 7.46 -11.98
N LYS A 151 25.48 6.75 -12.00
CA LYS A 151 25.80 5.78 -13.05
C LYS A 151 25.11 4.46 -12.75
N VAL A 152 24.18 4.05 -13.60
CA VAL A 152 23.25 2.95 -13.33
C VAL A 152 23.31 1.88 -14.41
N ALA A 153 23.21 0.62 -13.99
CA ALA A 153 22.97 -0.50 -14.88
C ALA A 153 21.77 -1.31 -14.39
N ILE A 154 21.04 -1.87 -15.34
CA ILE A 154 19.99 -2.88 -15.07
C ILE A 154 20.52 -4.22 -15.59
N VAL A 155 20.44 -5.24 -14.76
CA VAL A 155 20.71 -6.62 -15.16
C VAL A 155 19.37 -7.32 -15.36
N GLU A 156 19.07 -7.69 -16.60
CA GLU A 156 17.83 -8.36 -16.95
C GLU A 156 18.11 -9.56 -17.86
N ARG A 157 17.62 -10.74 -17.47
CA ARG A 157 17.92 -11.97 -18.23
C ARG A 157 17.24 -12.03 -19.60
N TYR A 158 16.14 -11.31 -19.78
CA TYR A 158 15.37 -11.32 -21.02
C TYR A 158 15.69 -10.10 -21.87
N LYS A 159 15.38 -10.20 -23.15
CA LYS A 159 15.71 -9.14 -24.13
C LYS A 159 15.09 -7.79 -23.82
N THR A 160 13.86 -7.79 -23.28
CA THR A 160 13.11 -6.56 -23.06
C THR A 160 12.96 -6.24 -21.58
N LEU A 161 12.99 -4.95 -21.26
CA LEU A 161 12.58 -4.44 -19.96
C LEU A 161 11.05 -4.54 -19.80
N GLY A 162 10.56 -4.34 -18.59
CA GLY A 162 9.13 -4.34 -18.30
C GLY A 162 8.71 -5.49 -17.40
N GLY A 163 9.52 -6.52 -17.27
CA GLY A 163 9.24 -7.66 -16.42
C GLY A 163 7.98 -8.41 -16.84
N VAL A 164 7.43 -9.17 -15.90
CA VAL A 164 6.18 -9.89 -16.08
C VAL A 164 5.04 -8.93 -16.40
N CYS A 165 4.94 -7.82 -15.68
CA CYS A 165 3.84 -6.86 -15.81
C CYS A 165 3.62 -6.40 -17.25
N LEU A 166 4.67 -5.92 -17.94
CA LEU A 166 4.53 -5.40 -19.29
C LEU A 166 4.53 -6.49 -20.36
N ASN A 167 5.27 -7.54 -20.16
CA ASN A 167 5.47 -8.57 -21.21
C ASN A 167 4.42 -9.68 -21.16
N VAL A 168 4.11 -10.19 -19.97
CA VAL A 168 3.25 -11.36 -19.79
C VAL A 168 2.32 -11.22 -18.57
N GLY A 169 1.90 -10.01 -18.27
CA GLY A 169 1.10 -9.71 -17.09
C GLY A 169 0.05 -8.64 -17.33
N CYS A 170 0.10 -7.56 -16.56
CA CYS A 170 -0.93 -6.54 -16.50
C CYS A 170 -1.24 -5.88 -17.85
N ILE A 171 -0.23 -5.59 -18.65
CA ILE A 171 -0.45 -4.88 -19.92
C ILE A 171 -1.11 -5.75 -20.97
N PRO A 172 -0.59 -6.93 -21.32
CA PRO A 172 -1.32 -7.78 -22.26
C PRO A 172 -2.68 -8.23 -21.73
N SER A 173 -2.80 -8.46 -20.42
CA SER A 173 -4.08 -8.77 -19.79
C SER A 173 -5.10 -7.65 -20.01
N LYS A 174 -4.72 -6.39 -19.73
CA LYS A 174 -5.60 -5.23 -19.93
C LYS A 174 -5.98 -5.03 -21.39
N ALA A 175 -5.07 -5.25 -22.32
CA ALA A 175 -5.36 -5.15 -23.74
C ALA A 175 -6.45 -6.15 -24.14
N LEU A 176 -6.34 -7.40 -23.71
CA LEU A 176 -7.34 -8.42 -23.99
C LEU A 176 -8.65 -8.20 -23.24
N LEU A 177 -8.58 -7.80 -21.97
CA LEU A 177 -9.76 -7.50 -21.15
C LEU A 177 -10.57 -6.33 -21.72
N HIS A 178 -9.90 -5.31 -22.23
CA HIS A 178 -10.58 -4.19 -22.87
C HIS A 178 -11.38 -4.65 -24.10
N ASN A 179 -10.76 -5.44 -24.97
CA ASN A 179 -11.46 -5.97 -26.16
C ASN A 179 -12.62 -6.88 -25.74
N ALA A 180 -12.42 -7.73 -24.75
CA ALA A 180 -13.50 -8.58 -24.24
C ALA A 180 -14.66 -7.76 -23.66
N ALA A 181 -14.34 -6.71 -22.91
CA ALA A 181 -15.37 -5.82 -22.34
C ALA A 181 -16.21 -5.14 -23.44
N VAL A 182 -15.56 -4.69 -24.52
CA VAL A 182 -16.28 -4.09 -25.66
C VAL A 182 -17.23 -5.11 -26.29
N ILE A 183 -16.79 -6.33 -26.51
CA ILE A 183 -17.63 -7.39 -27.07
C ILE A 183 -18.85 -7.64 -26.17
N ASP A 184 -18.64 -7.78 -24.87
CA ASP A 184 -19.73 -8.02 -23.92
C ASP A 184 -20.70 -6.85 -23.88
N GLU A 185 -20.20 -5.62 -23.95
CA GLU A 185 -21.01 -4.41 -23.94
C GLU A 185 -21.89 -4.33 -25.21
N VAL A 186 -21.32 -4.66 -26.37
CA VAL A 186 -22.07 -4.72 -27.64
C VAL A 186 -23.17 -5.75 -27.55
N ARG A 187 -22.91 -6.91 -26.95
CA ARG A 187 -23.97 -7.94 -26.79
C ARG A 187 -25.13 -7.45 -25.94
N HIS A 188 -24.84 -6.63 -24.90
CA HIS A 188 -25.90 -6.07 -24.07
C HIS A 188 -26.76 -5.01 -24.77
N LEU A 189 -26.25 -4.38 -25.81
CA LEU A 189 -27.02 -3.38 -26.56
C LEU A 189 -28.30 -3.96 -27.23
N ALA A 190 -28.33 -5.26 -27.45
CA ALA A 190 -29.52 -5.90 -28.03
C ALA A 190 -30.77 -5.66 -27.18
N ALA A 191 -30.65 -5.60 -25.86
CA ALA A 191 -31.75 -5.29 -24.96
C ALA A 191 -32.28 -3.86 -25.14
N ASN A 192 -31.45 -2.97 -25.68
CA ASN A 192 -31.80 -1.57 -25.92
C ASN A 192 -32.22 -1.32 -27.39
N GLY A 193 -32.43 -2.37 -28.18
CA GLY A 193 -32.87 -2.27 -29.56
C GLY A 193 -31.75 -2.14 -30.59
N ILE A 194 -30.49 -2.21 -30.17
CA ILE A 194 -29.34 -2.14 -31.07
C ILE A 194 -28.71 -3.52 -31.16
N LYS A 195 -28.91 -4.17 -32.29
CA LYS A 195 -28.46 -5.54 -32.50
C LYS A 195 -27.29 -5.58 -33.47
N TYR A 196 -26.20 -6.20 -33.01
CA TYR A 196 -25.07 -6.53 -33.85
C TYR A 196 -25.00 -8.04 -34.03
N PRO A 197 -24.53 -8.53 -35.19
CA PRO A 197 -24.22 -9.95 -35.33
C PRO A 197 -23.12 -10.36 -34.38
N GLU A 198 -23.05 -11.66 -34.05
CA GLU A 198 -21.91 -12.17 -33.26
C GLU A 198 -20.60 -11.88 -34.02
N PRO A 199 -19.54 -11.50 -33.30
CA PRO A 199 -18.30 -11.14 -33.95
C PRO A 199 -17.59 -12.35 -34.57
N GLU A 200 -16.93 -12.11 -35.69
CA GLU A 200 -15.94 -13.05 -36.22
C GLU A 200 -14.60 -12.76 -35.51
N LEU A 201 -14.02 -13.78 -34.92
CA LEU A 201 -12.74 -13.64 -34.24
C LEU A 201 -11.61 -14.08 -35.16
N ASP A 202 -10.75 -13.13 -35.52
CA ASP A 202 -9.42 -13.45 -36.06
C ASP A 202 -8.42 -13.44 -34.90
N ILE A 203 -8.15 -14.60 -34.34
CA ILE A 203 -7.30 -14.74 -33.15
C ILE A 203 -5.86 -14.30 -33.42
N ASP A 204 -5.38 -14.48 -34.64
CA ASP A 204 -4.02 -14.07 -35.00
C ASP A 204 -3.87 -12.55 -35.01
N MET A 205 -4.90 -11.85 -35.50
CA MET A 205 -4.91 -10.39 -35.45
C MET A 205 -5.07 -9.86 -34.03
N LEU A 206 -5.89 -10.50 -33.22
CA LEU A 206 -6.05 -10.11 -31.81
C LEU A 206 -4.74 -10.31 -31.06
N ARG A 207 -4.07 -11.42 -31.28
CA ARG A 207 -2.72 -11.67 -30.72
C ARG A 207 -1.73 -10.61 -31.18
N ALA A 208 -1.73 -10.28 -32.45
CA ALA A 208 -0.84 -9.27 -33.01
C ALA A 208 -1.11 -7.89 -32.41
N TYR A 209 -2.38 -7.54 -32.18
CA TYR A 209 -2.73 -6.31 -31.47
C TYR A 209 -2.17 -6.28 -30.06
N LYS A 210 -2.37 -7.34 -29.31
CA LYS A 210 -1.83 -7.47 -27.94
C LYS A 210 -0.31 -7.37 -27.93
N ASP A 211 0.36 -8.10 -28.83
CA ASP A 211 1.81 -8.07 -28.96
C ASP A 211 2.32 -6.67 -29.35
N GLY A 212 1.58 -5.97 -30.21
CA GLY A 212 1.89 -4.61 -30.59
C GLY A 212 1.83 -3.62 -29.41
N VAL A 213 0.85 -3.77 -28.54
CA VAL A 213 0.75 -2.98 -27.32
C VAL A 213 1.97 -3.20 -26.41
N VAL A 214 2.34 -4.46 -26.19
CA VAL A 214 3.51 -4.81 -25.39
C VAL A 214 4.78 -4.24 -26.02
N SER A 215 4.98 -4.44 -27.32
CA SER A 215 6.18 -3.96 -28.03
C SER A 215 6.31 -2.44 -27.97
N ARG A 216 5.22 -1.72 -28.10
CA ARG A 216 5.22 -0.26 -28.00
C ARG A 216 5.71 0.20 -26.63
N LEU A 217 5.24 -0.42 -25.56
CA LEU A 217 5.62 -0.06 -24.20
C LEU A 217 7.03 -0.48 -23.84
N THR A 218 7.43 -1.70 -24.20
CA THR A 218 8.81 -2.15 -23.96
C THR A 218 9.82 -1.37 -24.80
N GLY A 219 9.46 -1.00 -26.02
CA GLY A 219 10.25 -0.11 -26.87
C GLY A 219 10.43 1.26 -26.25
N GLY A 220 9.36 1.80 -25.65
CA GLY A 220 9.42 3.05 -24.89
C GLY A 220 10.39 2.98 -23.72
N LEU A 221 10.39 1.88 -22.98
CA LEU A 221 11.33 1.67 -21.88
C LEU A 221 12.78 1.60 -22.37
N ALA A 222 13.02 0.92 -23.49
CA ALA A 222 14.36 0.87 -24.08
C ALA A 222 14.85 2.28 -24.46
N GLY A 223 13.98 3.10 -25.03
CA GLY A 223 14.27 4.50 -25.34
C GLY A 223 14.55 5.34 -24.09
N MET A 224 13.77 5.15 -23.03
CA MET A 224 13.98 5.83 -21.75
C MET A 224 15.31 5.44 -21.10
N ALA A 225 15.68 4.19 -21.15
CA ALA A 225 16.98 3.73 -20.66
C ALA A 225 18.12 4.38 -21.44
N LYS A 226 18.02 4.40 -22.77
CA LYS A 226 19.02 5.01 -23.64
C LYS A 226 19.17 6.51 -23.38
N SER A 227 18.07 7.23 -23.28
CA SER A 227 18.09 8.69 -23.03
C SER A 227 18.70 9.04 -21.67
N ARG A 228 18.57 8.15 -20.69
CA ARG A 228 19.15 8.32 -19.35
C ARG A 228 20.53 7.71 -19.21
N LYS A 229 21.08 7.13 -20.27
CA LYS A 229 22.37 6.45 -20.25
C LYS A 229 22.43 5.31 -19.22
N VAL A 230 21.32 4.64 -19.02
CA VAL A 230 21.26 3.44 -18.19
C VAL A 230 21.71 2.26 -19.05
N ASP A 231 22.76 1.57 -18.62
CA ASP A 231 23.21 0.37 -19.28
C ASP A 231 22.27 -0.78 -18.98
N VAL A 232 21.79 -1.46 -20.01
CA VAL A 232 20.99 -2.66 -19.85
C VAL A 232 21.84 -3.86 -20.22
N ILE A 233 22.16 -4.69 -19.22
CA ILE A 233 22.99 -5.88 -19.39
C ILE A 233 22.06 -7.08 -19.44
N GLN A 234 21.98 -7.72 -20.61
CA GLN A 234 21.16 -8.92 -20.75
C GLN A 234 21.87 -10.13 -20.19
N GLY A 235 21.42 -10.59 -19.06
CA GLY A 235 22.04 -11.74 -18.39
C GLY A 235 21.37 -12.08 -17.07
N ASP A 236 21.80 -13.19 -16.50
CA ASP A 236 21.39 -13.69 -15.21
C ASP A 236 22.42 -13.30 -14.15
N GLY A 237 22.02 -12.46 -13.21
CA GLY A 237 22.91 -11.95 -12.18
C GLY A 237 22.90 -12.80 -10.92
N GLN A 238 24.11 -13.11 -10.43
CA GLN A 238 24.33 -13.81 -9.16
C GLN A 238 25.33 -13.02 -8.34
N PHE A 239 25.06 -12.83 -7.06
CA PHE A 239 26.03 -12.18 -6.18
C PHE A 239 27.30 -13.01 -6.04
N LEU A 240 28.44 -12.35 -6.06
CA LEU A 240 29.75 -12.93 -5.73
C LEU A 240 30.18 -12.52 -4.32
N ASP A 241 29.87 -11.29 -3.94
CA ASP A 241 30.14 -10.70 -2.63
C ASP A 241 29.22 -9.47 -2.44
N PRO A 242 29.37 -8.70 -1.34
CA PRO A 242 28.51 -7.54 -1.15
C PRO A 242 28.64 -6.40 -2.16
N HIS A 243 29.61 -6.42 -3.04
CA HIS A 243 29.87 -5.36 -4.03
C HIS A 243 30.02 -5.84 -5.46
N HIS A 244 29.86 -7.14 -5.73
CA HIS A 244 30.05 -7.72 -7.05
C HIS A 244 28.95 -8.68 -7.44
N LEU A 245 28.52 -8.56 -8.69
CA LEU A 245 27.64 -9.51 -9.36
C LEU A 245 28.38 -10.19 -10.49
N GLU A 246 28.17 -11.49 -10.63
CA GLU A 246 28.55 -12.22 -11.85
C GLU A 246 27.31 -12.31 -12.74
N VAL A 247 27.39 -11.75 -13.92
CA VAL A 247 26.28 -11.79 -14.88
C VAL A 247 26.61 -12.82 -15.95
N SER A 248 25.86 -13.91 -15.98
CA SER A 248 25.92 -14.87 -17.06
C SER A 248 25.11 -14.32 -18.23
N LEU A 249 25.78 -13.89 -19.29
CA LEU A 249 25.12 -13.26 -20.43
C LEU A 249 24.16 -14.22 -21.10
N THR A 250 23.02 -13.73 -21.51
CA THR A 250 21.96 -14.50 -22.15
C THR A 250 21.60 -13.90 -23.50
N ALA A 251 21.01 -14.73 -24.35
CA ALA A 251 20.46 -14.32 -25.64
C ALA A 251 19.10 -14.97 -25.85
N GLY A 252 18.23 -14.30 -26.56
CA GLY A 252 16.90 -14.76 -26.90
C GLY A 252 16.11 -13.63 -27.51
N ASP A 253 15.15 -13.94 -28.37
CA ASP A 253 14.39 -12.96 -29.14
C ASP A 253 13.02 -12.62 -28.52
N ALA A 254 12.55 -13.42 -27.57
CA ALA A 254 11.25 -13.26 -26.94
C ALA A 254 11.40 -13.26 -25.44
N TYR A 255 10.45 -12.60 -24.76
CA TYR A 255 10.39 -12.63 -23.31
C TYR A 255 10.16 -14.06 -22.82
N GLU A 256 10.78 -14.41 -21.69
CA GLU A 256 10.85 -15.75 -21.11
C GLU A 256 11.69 -16.76 -21.94
N GLN A 257 12.29 -16.32 -23.02
CA GLN A 257 13.18 -17.16 -23.82
C GLN A 257 14.60 -16.60 -23.73
N ALA A 258 15.39 -17.16 -22.84
CA ALA A 258 16.79 -16.78 -22.68
C ALA A 258 17.63 -18.01 -22.49
N ALA A 259 18.71 -18.08 -23.27
CA ALA A 259 19.70 -19.14 -23.19
C ALA A 259 21.07 -18.55 -22.84
N PRO A 260 21.86 -19.20 -21.99
CA PRO A 260 23.22 -18.75 -21.71
C PRO A 260 24.09 -18.72 -22.98
N THR A 261 24.87 -17.66 -23.12
CA THR A 261 25.83 -17.55 -24.23
C THR A 261 27.16 -18.24 -23.91
N GLY A 262 27.41 -18.56 -22.64
CA GLY A 262 28.69 -19.03 -22.14
C GLY A 262 29.62 -17.92 -21.69
N GLU A 263 29.30 -16.66 -21.98
CA GLU A 263 30.06 -15.50 -21.53
C GLU A 263 29.59 -14.98 -20.19
N LYS A 264 30.50 -14.45 -19.40
CA LYS A 264 30.22 -13.87 -18.09
C LYS A 264 30.82 -12.47 -18.00
N LYS A 265 30.15 -11.62 -17.25
CA LYS A 265 30.61 -10.27 -16.97
C LYS A 265 30.53 -10.01 -15.47
N ILE A 266 31.63 -9.51 -14.91
CA ILE A 266 31.67 -9.12 -13.48
C ILE A 266 31.35 -7.64 -13.37
N VAL A 267 30.35 -7.33 -12.56
CA VAL A 267 29.88 -5.97 -12.37
C VAL A 267 30.04 -5.58 -10.91
N ALA A 268 30.75 -4.48 -10.67
CA ALA A 268 30.92 -3.92 -9.35
C ALA A 268 29.91 -2.77 -9.13
N PHE A 269 29.48 -2.60 -7.90
CA PHE A 269 28.54 -1.55 -7.54
C PHE A 269 28.83 -0.96 -6.17
N LYS A 270 28.47 0.30 -5.99
CA LYS A 270 28.45 0.95 -4.67
C LYS A 270 27.18 0.57 -3.93
N ASN A 271 26.04 0.62 -4.62
CA ASN A 271 24.74 0.19 -4.12
C ASN A 271 24.09 -0.78 -5.10
N CYS A 272 23.29 -1.69 -4.59
CA CYS A 272 22.51 -2.62 -5.41
C CYS A 272 21.04 -2.57 -5.00
N ILE A 273 20.15 -2.59 -5.97
CA ILE A 273 18.72 -2.69 -5.74
C ILE A 273 18.25 -4.03 -6.31
N ILE A 274 17.84 -4.93 -5.43
CA ILE A 274 17.34 -6.24 -5.81
C ILE A 274 15.87 -6.09 -6.21
N ALA A 275 15.58 -6.31 -7.48
CA ALA A 275 14.24 -6.27 -8.04
C ALA A 275 13.97 -7.56 -8.85
N ALA A 276 14.38 -8.69 -8.28
CA ALA A 276 14.40 -9.98 -8.98
C ALA A 276 13.02 -10.66 -9.06
N GLY A 277 12.02 -10.09 -8.45
CA GLY A 277 10.63 -10.47 -8.67
C GLY A 277 10.21 -11.82 -8.10
N SER A 278 9.24 -12.40 -8.76
CA SER A 278 8.62 -13.67 -8.41
C SER A 278 8.43 -14.53 -9.65
N ARG A 279 8.10 -15.79 -9.42
CA ARG A 279 7.78 -16.74 -10.48
C ARG A 279 6.44 -17.41 -10.16
N VAL A 280 5.79 -17.97 -11.20
CA VAL A 280 4.56 -18.73 -10.97
C VAL A 280 4.85 -19.96 -10.12
N THR A 281 3.94 -20.26 -9.20
CA THR A 281 4.03 -21.46 -8.38
C THR A 281 3.70 -22.68 -9.24
N LYS A 282 4.61 -23.63 -9.26
CA LYS A 282 4.37 -24.92 -9.92
C LYS A 282 3.87 -25.92 -8.91
N LEU A 283 2.78 -26.61 -9.25
CA LEU A 283 2.26 -27.71 -8.46
C LEU A 283 2.97 -29.00 -8.94
N PRO A 284 3.73 -29.68 -8.07
CA PRO A 284 4.62 -30.78 -8.50
C PRO A 284 3.91 -31.94 -9.19
N PHE A 285 2.65 -32.18 -8.85
CA PHE A 285 1.87 -33.29 -9.39
C PHE A 285 1.25 -32.98 -10.77
N ILE A 286 1.36 -31.74 -11.26
CA ILE A 286 0.81 -31.37 -12.56
C ILE A 286 1.88 -31.58 -13.63
N PRO A 287 1.63 -32.47 -14.61
CA PRO A 287 2.59 -32.72 -15.68
C PRO A 287 2.66 -31.55 -16.67
N GLU A 288 3.70 -31.54 -17.48
CA GLU A 288 3.81 -30.60 -18.57
C GLU A 288 3.09 -31.12 -19.81
N ASP A 289 2.27 -30.26 -20.41
CA ASP A 289 1.54 -30.55 -21.63
C ASP A 289 1.18 -29.19 -22.25
N PRO A 290 1.15 -29.07 -23.57
CA PRO A 290 0.79 -27.79 -24.23
C PRO A 290 -0.60 -27.26 -23.87
N ARG A 291 -1.51 -28.12 -23.41
CA ARG A 291 -2.86 -27.75 -22.99
C ARG A 291 -2.96 -27.35 -21.52
N ILE A 292 -1.88 -27.57 -20.76
CA ILE A 292 -1.77 -27.15 -19.36
C ILE A 292 -0.89 -25.92 -19.35
N ILE A 293 -1.51 -24.75 -19.12
CA ILE A 293 -0.86 -23.46 -19.29
C ILE A 293 -0.85 -22.67 -17.99
N ASP A 294 0.09 -21.76 -17.87
CA ASP A 294 0.10 -20.73 -16.83
C ASP A 294 -0.47 -19.42 -17.39
N SER A 295 -0.38 -18.34 -16.61
CA SER A 295 -0.87 -17.04 -17.04
C SER A 295 -0.16 -16.52 -18.29
N SER A 296 1.14 -16.74 -18.42
CA SER A 296 1.89 -16.38 -19.63
C SER A 296 1.37 -17.14 -20.85
N GLY A 297 1.10 -18.44 -20.70
CA GLY A 297 0.52 -19.25 -21.75
C GLY A 297 -0.88 -18.82 -22.14
N ALA A 298 -1.69 -18.40 -21.16
CA ALA A 298 -3.02 -17.86 -21.42
C ALA A 298 -2.94 -16.54 -22.20
N LEU A 299 -2.00 -15.66 -21.84
CA LEU A 299 -1.80 -14.38 -22.53
C LEU A 299 -1.20 -14.54 -23.93
N ALA A 300 -0.54 -15.64 -24.20
CA ALA A 300 -0.08 -15.96 -25.55
C ALA A 300 -1.22 -16.16 -26.54
N LEU A 301 -2.40 -16.47 -26.05
CA LEU A 301 -3.64 -16.55 -26.83
C LEU A 301 -3.46 -17.40 -28.10
N LYS A 302 -3.00 -18.65 -27.93
CA LYS A 302 -2.77 -19.54 -29.07
C LYS A 302 -4.06 -20.01 -29.70
N GLU A 303 -5.05 -20.32 -28.87
CA GLU A 303 -6.35 -20.80 -29.32
C GLU A 303 -7.39 -20.51 -28.24
N VAL A 304 -8.67 -20.63 -28.59
CA VAL A 304 -9.78 -20.52 -27.64
C VAL A 304 -10.30 -21.95 -27.39
N PRO A 305 -9.95 -22.57 -26.24
CA PRO A 305 -10.43 -23.90 -25.93
C PRO A 305 -11.94 -23.90 -25.70
N GLY A 306 -12.63 -24.98 -26.06
CA GLY A 306 -14.05 -25.11 -25.86
C GLY A 306 -14.41 -25.17 -24.38
N LYS A 307 -13.67 -25.96 -23.62
CA LYS A 307 -13.85 -26.09 -22.15
C LYS A 307 -12.52 -25.85 -21.46
N LEU A 308 -12.48 -24.84 -20.62
CA LEU A 308 -11.29 -24.41 -19.88
C LEU A 308 -11.51 -24.57 -18.38
N LEU A 309 -10.57 -25.24 -17.70
CA LEU A 309 -10.50 -25.25 -16.24
C LEU A 309 -9.54 -24.19 -15.78
N ILE A 310 -9.93 -23.44 -14.77
CA ILE A 310 -9.07 -22.50 -14.07
C ILE A 310 -8.79 -23.08 -12.67
N ILE A 311 -7.52 -23.37 -12.40
CA ILE A 311 -7.07 -23.81 -11.07
C ILE A 311 -6.58 -22.58 -10.34
N GLY A 312 -7.32 -22.16 -9.32
CA GLY A 312 -7.06 -20.97 -8.56
C GLY A 312 -8.04 -19.83 -8.89
N GLY A 313 -8.92 -19.52 -7.94
CA GLY A 313 -9.97 -18.50 -8.07
C GLY A 313 -9.53 -17.09 -7.69
N GLY A 314 -8.25 -16.76 -7.85
CA GLY A 314 -7.72 -15.43 -7.64
C GLY A 314 -7.93 -14.52 -8.84
N ILE A 315 -7.41 -13.30 -8.74
CA ILE A 315 -7.62 -12.24 -9.74
C ILE A 315 -7.14 -12.68 -11.13
N ILE A 316 -5.93 -13.19 -11.22
CA ILE A 316 -5.31 -13.54 -12.52
C ILE A 316 -6.13 -14.59 -13.26
N GLY A 317 -6.51 -15.66 -12.58
CA GLY A 317 -7.30 -16.72 -13.17
C GLY A 317 -8.67 -16.23 -13.66
N LEU A 318 -9.31 -15.39 -12.87
CA LEU A 318 -10.63 -14.85 -13.21
C LEU A 318 -10.57 -13.81 -14.33
N GLU A 319 -9.51 -13.04 -14.41
CA GLU A 319 -9.28 -12.12 -15.52
C GLU A 319 -9.10 -12.89 -16.83
N MET A 320 -8.27 -13.91 -16.83
CA MET A 320 -8.08 -14.76 -18.00
C MET A 320 -9.35 -15.50 -18.37
N GLY A 321 -10.07 -16.00 -17.37
CA GLY A 321 -11.38 -16.62 -17.57
C GLY A 321 -12.37 -15.70 -18.25
N THR A 322 -12.40 -14.43 -17.85
CA THR A 322 -13.28 -13.42 -18.49
C THR A 322 -12.94 -13.26 -19.96
N VAL A 323 -11.67 -13.14 -20.32
CA VAL A 323 -11.24 -13.04 -21.71
C VAL A 323 -11.67 -14.26 -22.52
N TYR A 324 -11.30 -15.44 -22.07
CA TYR A 324 -11.58 -16.67 -22.78
C TYR A 324 -13.07 -16.95 -22.88
N SER A 325 -13.83 -16.69 -21.84
CA SER A 325 -15.29 -16.83 -21.84
C SER A 325 -15.94 -15.94 -22.92
N THR A 326 -15.54 -14.68 -22.96
CA THR A 326 -16.07 -13.75 -23.97
C THR A 326 -15.73 -14.22 -25.40
N LEU A 327 -14.56 -14.82 -25.59
CA LEU A 327 -14.14 -15.34 -26.88
C LEU A 327 -14.74 -16.71 -27.22
N GLY A 328 -15.42 -17.36 -26.30
CA GLY A 328 -16.17 -18.58 -26.60
C GLY A 328 -15.95 -19.80 -25.71
N SER A 329 -15.03 -19.74 -24.74
CA SER A 329 -14.79 -20.86 -23.82
C SER A 329 -15.88 -20.98 -22.77
N ARG A 330 -16.26 -22.22 -22.45
CA ARG A 330 -16.98 -22.51 -21.21
C ARG A 330 -15.99 -22.75 -20.09
N LEU A 331 -16.31 -22.30 -18.90
CA LEU A 331 -15.38 -22.31 -17.78
C LEU A 331 -15.83 -23.21 -16.63
N ASP A 332 -14.85 -23.87 -16.00
CA ASP A 332 -14.91 -24.29 -14.62
C ASP A 332 -13.81 -23.59 -13.86
N VAL A 333 -14.04 -23.27 -12.60
CA VAL A 333 -13.02 -22.79 -11.69
C VAL A 333 -13.01 -23.62 -10.42
N VAL A 334 -11.81 -23.96 -9.95
CA VAL A 334 -11.61 -24.66 -8.69
C VAL A 334 -10.76 -23.82 -7.75
N GLU A 335 -11.23 -23.68 -6.52
CA GLU A 335 -10.57 -22.90 -5.49
C GLU A 335 -10.54 -23.69 -4.16
N MET A 336 -9.35 -23.80 -3.56
CA MET A 336 -9.19 -24.52 -2.30
C MET A 336 -9.87 -23.80 -1.13
N MET A 337 -9.91 -22.49 -1.17
CA MET A 337 -10.54 -21.68 -0.13
C MET A 337 -12.06 -21.65 -0.28
N ASP A 338 -12.73 -20.97 0.66
CA ASP A 338 -14.19 -20.95 0.72
C ASP A 338 -14.84 -19.94 -0.24
N GLY A 339 -14.07 -19.19 -0.99
CA GLY A 339 -14.60 -18.23 -1.96
C GLY A 339 -13.55 -17.74 -2.94
N LEU A 340 -14.02 -17.12 -4.00
CA LEU A 340 -13.18 -16.49 -5.01
C LEU A 340 -12.65 -15.15 -4.49
N MET A 341 -11.56 -14.63 -5.08
CA MET A 341 -10.97 -13.32 -4.73
C MET A 341 -10.86 -13.10 -3.23
N GLN A 342 -10.03 -13.87 -2.57
CA GLN A 342 -9.95 -13.92 -1.09
C GLN A 342 -9.68 -12.57 -0.40
N GLY A 343 -8.98 -11.67 -1.05
CA GLY A 343 -8.68 -10.35 -0.46
C GLY A 343 -9.85 -9.37 -0.44
N ALA A 344 -10.88 -9.61 -1.23
CA ALA A 344 -12.03 -8.72 -1.34
C ALA A 344 -13.16 -9.16 -0.39
N ASP A 345 -13.92 -8.20 0.11
CA ASP A 345 -15.09 -8.50 0.93
C ASP A 345 -16.12 -9.36 0.17
N ARG A 346 -16.78 -10.21 0.92
CA ARG A 346 -17.67 -11.23 0.34
C ARG A 346 -18.87 -10.64 -0.38
N ASP A 347 -19.37 -9.49 0.05
CA ASP A 347 -20.46 -8.79 -0.63
C ASP A 347 -20.06 -8.29 -2.03
N LEU A 348 -18.84 -7.81 -2.18
CA LEU A 348 -18.30 -7.42 -3.48
C LEU A 348 -18.19 -8.62 -4.42
N VAL A 349 -17.62 -9.70 -3.92
CA VAL A 349 -17.43 -10.94 -4.69
C VAL A 349 -18.77 -11.57 -5.06
N LYS A 350 -19.75 -11.50 -4.17
CA LYS A 350 -21.09 -12.03 -4.44
C LYS A 350 -21.74 -11.34 -5.64
N VAL A 351 -21.65 -10.02 -5.72
CA VAL A 351 -22.17 -9.26 -6.88
C VAL A 351 -21.42 -9.65 -8.14
N TRP A 352 -20.09 -9.69 -8.08
CA TRP A 352 -19.27 -10.12 -9.19
C TRP A 352 -19.66 -11.53 -9.67
N GLN A 353 -19.75 -12.47 -8.74
CA GLN A 353 -20.02 -13.88 -9.04
C GLN A 353 -21.40 -14.04 -9.69
N LYS A 354 -22.41 -13.36 -9.18
CA LYS A 354 -23.75 -13.39 -9.74
C LYS A 354 -23.79 -12.90 -11.18
N GLN A 355 -23.05 -11.83 -11.49
CA GLN A 355 -22.98 -11.29 -12.85
C GLN A 355 -22.14 -12.14 -13.79
N ASN A 356 -21.27 -12.99 -13.29
CA ASN A 356 -20.36 -13.81 -14.09
C ASN A 356 -20.71 -15.31 -14.09
N GLU A 357 -21.70 -15.76 -13.30
CA GLU A 357 -22.02 -17.18 -13.20
C GLU A 357 -22.41 -17.80 -14.55
N TYR A 358 -22.94 -17.03 -15.49
CA TYR A 358 -23.27 -17.50 -16.81
C TYR A 358 -22.07 -18.01 -17.62
N ARG A 359 -20.85 -17.59 -17.26
CA ARG A 359 -19.61 -18.01 -17.90
C ARG A 359 -19.17 -19.40 -17.49
N PHE A 360 -19.62 -19.82 -16.31
CA PHE A 360 -19.14 -21.03 -15.67
C PHE A 360 -20.17 -22.14 -15.73
N ASP A 361 -19.72 -23.34 -16.04
CA ASP A 361 -20.51 -24.54 -15.81
C ASP A 361 -20.45 -24.95 -14.35
N ASN A 362 -19.27 -24.79 -13.71
CA ASN A 362 -19.08 -25.07 -12.29
C ASN A 362 -18.14 -24.05 -11.64
N ILE A 363 -18.49 -23.60 -10.44
CA ILE A 363 -17.64 -22.84 -9.54
C ILE A 363 -17.44 -23.71 -8.31
N MET A 364 -16.25 -24.27 -8.18
CA MET A 364 -15.93 -25.25 -7.14
C MET A 364 -15.03 -24.64 -6.09
N VAL A 365 -15.62 -24.17 -4.98
CA VAL A 365 -14.88 -23.68 -3.81
C VAL A 365 -14.70 -24.81 -2.79
N ASN A 366 -13.83 -24.64 -1.81
CA ASN A 366 -13.49 -25.67 -0.84
C ASN A 366 -13.14 -27.01 -1.52
N THR A 367 -12.50 -26.91 -2.66
CA THR A 367 -12.23 -28.05 -3.53
C THR A 367 -10.77 -28.03 -3.95
N LYS A 368 -10.14 -29.15 -3.88
CA LYS A 368 -8.72 -29.34 -4.17
C LYS A 368 -8.56 -30.14 -5.46
N THR A 369 -7.64 -29.74 -6.31
CA THR A 369 -7.21 -30.52 -7.46
C THR A 369 -6.17 -31.55 -6.97
N VAL A 370 -6.42 -32.81 -7.22
CA VAL A 370 -5.54 -33.90 -6.73
C VAL A 370 -4.81 -34.64 -7.84
N ALA A 371 -5.31 -34.62 -9.05
CA ALA A 371 -4.65 -35.24 -10.18
C ALA A 371 -4.99 -34.53 -11.48
N VAL A 372 -4.01 -34.42 -12.37
CA VAL A 372 -4.15 -33.88 -13.71
C VAL A 372 -3.51 -34.88 -14.68
N GLU A 373 -4.29 -35.43 -15.57
CA GLU A 373 -3.84 -36.46 -16.49
C GLU A 373 -4.10 -36.06 -17.93
N PRO A 374 -3.06 -35.66 -18.68
CA PRO A 374 -3.22 -35.40 -20.11
C PRO A 374 -3.39 -36.70 -20.86
N LYS A 375 -4.44 -36.74 -21.67
CA LYS A 375 -4.73 -37.86 -22.57
C LYS A 375 -4.84 -37.33 -23.98
N GLU A 376 -4.93 -38.23 -24.95
CA GLU A 376 -4.99 -37.85 -26.35
C GLU A 376 -6.19 -36.94 -26.66
N ASP A 377 -7.33 -37.23 -26.06
CA ASP A 377 -8.59 -36.53 -26.35
C ASP A 377 -8.89 -35.37 -25.40
N GLY A 378 -8.06 -35.12 -24.40
CA GLY A 378 -8.28 -34.04 -23.45
C GLY A 378 -7.47 -34.18 -22.19
N VAL A 379 -7.59 -33.23 -21.29
CA VAL A 379 -6.95 -33.23 -19.98
C VAL A 379 -8.00 -33.60 -18.95
N TYR A 380 -7.73 -34.66 -18.20
CA TYR A 380 -8.65 -35.19 -17.19
C TYR A 380 -8.17 -34.76 -15.81
N VAL A 381 -9.06 -34.13 -15.05
CA VAL A 381 -8.74 -33.55 -13.75
C VAL A 381 -9.61 -34.17 -12.67
N THR A 382 -9.00 -34.62 -11.59
CA THR A 382 -9.67 -35.19 -10.44
C THR A 382 -9.66 -34.21 -9.29
N PHE A 383 -10.81 -34.04 -8.65
CA PHE A 383 -11.00 -33.11 -7.54
C PHE A 383 -11.37 -33.84 -6.26
N GLU A 384 -11.06 -33.19 -5.12
CA GLU A 384 -11.40 -33.68 -3.79
C GLU A 384 -12.04 -32.53 -2.99
N GLY A 385 -13.16 -32.80 -2.35
CA GLY A 385 -13.91 -31.85 -1.54
C GLY A 385 -15.35 -32.30 -1.38
N ALA A 386 -16.08 -31.68 -0.46
CA ALA A 386 -17.46 -32.10 -0.13
C ALA A 386 -18.40 -32.10 -1.32
N ASN A 387 -18.23 -31.16 -2.24
CA ASN A 387 -19.07 -30.99 -3.42
C ASN A 387 -18.32 -31.27 -4.73
N ALA A 388 -17.16 -31.92 -4.63
CA ALA A 388 -16.35 -32.21 -5.80
C ALA A 388 -17.01 -33.32 -6.65
N PRO A 389 -16.88 -33.24 -7.99
CA PRO A 389 -17.26 -34.35 -8.84
C PRO A 389 -16.51 -35.62 -8.46
N LYS A 390 -17.19 -36.75 -8.46
CA LYS A 390 -16.57 -38.02 -8.10
C LYS A 390 -15.69 -38.59 -9.21
N GLU A 391 -16.06 -38.33 -10.44
CA GLU A 391 -15.31 -38.79 -11.61
C GLU A 391 -14.38 -37.71 -12.13
N PRO A 392 -13.26 -38.09 -12.78
CA PRO A 392 -12.43 -37.11 -13.47
C PRO A 392 -13.22 -36.31 -14.50
N GLN A 393 -12.96 -35.03 -14.55
CA GLN A 393 -13.60 -34.12 -15.51
C GLN A 393 -12.67 -33.84 -16.68
N ARG A 394 -13.22 -33.82 -17.89
CA ARG A 394 -12.46 -33.57 -19.11
C ARG A 394 -12.44 -32.11 -19.47
N TYR A 395 -11.28 -31.58 -19.82
CA TYR A 395 -11.08 -30.21 -20.28
C TYR A 395 -10.25 -30.17 -21.55
N ASP A 396 -10.51 -29.18 -22.40
CA ASP A 396 -9.70 -28.94 -23.60
C ASP A 396 -8.39 -28.23 -23.23
N ALA A 397 -8.40 -27.45 -22.17
CA ALA A 397 -7.21 -26.80 -21.62
C ALA A 397 -7.39 -26.56 -20.11
N VAL A 398 -6.28 -26.44 -19.42
CA VAL A 398 -6.21 -26.17 -17.98
C VAL A 398 -5.27 -25.00 -17.74
N LEU A 399 -5.77 -23.96 -17.09
CA LEU A 399 -5.00 -22.82 -16.66
C LEU A 399 -4.65 -22.99 -15.17
N VAL A 400 -3.38 -23.08 -14.86
CA VAL A 400 -2.89 -23.13 -13.48
C VAL A 400 -2.54 -21.71 -13.03
N ALA A 401 -3.34 -21.17 -12.12
CA ALA A 401 -3.18 -19.83 -11.57
C ALA A 401 -3.11 -19.91 -10.03
N ALA A 402 -2.15 -20.68 -9.52
CA ALA A 402 -2.05 -21.07 -8.11
C ALA A 402 -1.15 -20.15 -7.28
N GLY A 403 -0.86 -18.95 -7.74
CA GLY A 403 -0.05 -17.97 -7.03
C GLY A 403 1.38 -17.85 -7.51
N ARG A 404 2.17 -17.08 -6.78
CA ARG A 404 3.54 -16.76 -7.13
C ARG A 404 4.48 -16.96 -5.94
N ALA A 405 5.74 -17.26 -6.21
CA ALA A 405 6.77 -17.43 -5.20
C ALA A 405 7.92 -16.43 -5.46
N PRO A 406 8.44 -15.76 -4.41
CA PRO A 406 9.52 -14.79 -4.58
C PRO A 406 10.85 -15.48 -4.93
N ASN A 407 11.70 -14.75 -5.64
CA ASN A 407 12.93 -15.27 -6.22
C ASN A 407 14.20 -15.09 -5.36
N GLY A 408 14.06 -14.84 -4.08
CA GLY A 408 15.20 -14.54 -3.21
C GLY A 408 16.26 -15.64 -3.15
N LYS A 409 15.85 -16.89 -3.33
CA LYS A 409 16.78 -18.03 -3.30
C LYS A 409 17.52 -18.26 -4.61
N LEU A 410 17.21 -17.51 -5.66
CA LEU A 410 17.73 -17.76 -7.01
C LEU A 410 18.88 -16.84 -7.42
N ILE A 411 19.34 -15.97 -6.54
CA ILE A 411 20.29 -14.89 -6.89
C ILE A 411 21.61 -14.96 -6.13
N SER A 412 21.86 -16.05 -5.40
CA SER A 412 23.05 -16.21 -4.55
C SER A 412 23.18 -15.07 -3.52
N ALA A 413 22.06 -14.65 -2.94
CA ALA A 413 22.02 -13.52 -1.98
C ALA A 413 22.90 -13.74 -0.76
N GLU A 414 23.09 -14.99 -0.34
CA GLU A 414 23.93 -15.36 0.79
C GLU A 414 25.39 -14.93 0.61
N LYS A 415 25.88 -14.90 -0.63
CA LYS A 415 27.26 -14.46 -0.92
C LYS A 415 27.45 -12.97 -0.68
N ALA A 416 26.36 -12.20 -0.75
CA ALA A 416 26.37 -10.79 -0.41
C ALA A 416 26.06 -10.53 1.07
N GLY A 417 25.82 -11.58 1.86
CA GLY A 417 25.41 -11.44 3.25
C GLY A 417 23.95 -11.12 3.43
N VAL A 418 23.15 -11.15 2.36
CA VAL A 418 21.74 -10.81 2.42
C VAL A 418 20.92 -12.00 2.92
N ALA A 419 20.14 -11.75 3.95
CA ALA A 419 19.27 -12.77 4.54
C ALA A 419 18.05 -13.01 3.67
N VAL A 420 17.73 -14.26 3.44
CA VAL A 420 16.57 -14.71 2.67
C VAL A 420 15.75 -15.67 3.52
N THR A 421 14.45 -15.42 3.61
CA THR A 421 13.55 -16.29 4.38
C THR A 421 13.39 -17.67 3.71
N ASP A 422 12.85 -18.63 4.45
CA ASP A 422 12.59 -19.96 3.92
C ASP A 422 11.67 -19.95 2.70
N ARG A 423 10.81 -18.94 2.60
CA ARG A 423 9.87 -18.77 1.49
C ARG A 423 10.45 -17.97 0.33
N GLY A 424 11.67 -17.48 0.45
CA GLY A 424 12.35 -16.74 -0.61
C GLY A 424 12.17 -15.22 -0.58
N PHE A 425 11.61 -14.68 0.50
CA PHE A 425 11.50 -13.24 0.68
C PHE A 425 12.79 -12.65 1.22
N ILE A 426 13.02 -11.38 0.91
CA ILE A 426 14.07 -10.57 1.49
C ILE A 426 13.41 -9.46 2.30
N GLU A 427 13.64 -9.46 3.61
CA GLU A 427 13.08 -8.44 4.50
C GLU A 427 13.81 -7.12 4.31
N VAL A 428 13.03 -6.03 4.34
CA VAL A 428 13.56 -4.68 4.22
C VAL A 428 12.92 -3.77 5.26
N ASP A 429 13.62 -2.69 5.57
CA ASP A 429 13.07 -1.61 6.37
C ASP A 429 12.25 -0.64 5.50
N LYS A 430 11.76 0.44 6.09
CA LYS A 430 10.95 1.43 5.36
C LYS A 430 11.75 2.21 4.32
N GLN A 431 13.07 2.15 4.35
CA GLN A 431 13.93 2.73 3.34
C GLN A 431 14.28 1.75 2.22
N MET A 432 13.68 0.57 2.24
CA MET A 432 13.95 -0.54 1.32
C MET A 432 15.35 -1.13 1.49
N ARG A 433 16.01 -0.90 2.62
CA ARG A 433 17.31 -1.49 2.90
C ARG A 433 17.15 -2.91 3.42
N THR A 434 17.97 -3.80 2.91
CA THR A 434 18.12 -5.16 3.46
C THR A 434 18.97 -5.11 4.73
N ASN A 435 19.28 -6.26 5.31
CA ASN A 435 20.23 -6.35 6.41
C ASN A 435 21.66 -5.91 6.02
N VAL A 436 21.95 -5.77 4.73
CA VAL A 436 23.19 -5.19 4.22
C VAL A 436 22.87 -3.79 3.70
N PRO A 437 23.27 -2.72 4.43
CA PRO A 437 22.69 -1.39 4.23
C PRO A 437 22.81 -0.75 2.85
N HIS A 438 23.81 -1.13 2.07
CA HIS A 438 23.97 -0.62 0.71
C HIS A 438 23.28 -1.50 -0.34
N ILE A 439 22.64 -2.58 0.11
CA ILE A 439 21.84 -3.45 -0.75
C ILE A 439 20.37 -3.30 -0.36
N TYR A 440 19.58 -2.89 -1.35
CA TYR A 440 18.14 -2.66 -1.22
C TYR A 440 17.38 -3.79 -1.89
N ALA A 441 16.12 -3.97 -1.54
CA ALA A 441 15.24 -4.88 -2.25
C ALA A 441 13.85 -4.25 -2.38
N ILE A 442 13.21 -4.51 -3.49
CA ILE A 442 11.91 -3.93 -3.83
C ILE A 442 11.05 -4.95 -4.59
N GLY A 443 9.76 -4.69 -4.62
CA GLY A 443 8.80 -5.46 -5.40
C GLY A 443 8.37 -6.77 -4.76
N ASP A 444 8.04 -7.74 -5.58
CA ASP A 444 7.49 -9.02 -5.13
C ASP A 444 8.39 -9.76 -4.14
N ILE A 445 9.68 -9.54 -4.22
CA ILE A 445 10.66 -10.24 -3.40
C ILE A 445 10.65 -9.80 -1.94
N VAL A 446 10.09 -8.63 -1.64
CA VAL A 446 10.08 -8.10 -0.26
C VAL A 446 8.81 -8.42 0.52
N GLY A 447 7.75 -8.84 -0.13
CA GLY A 447 6.51 -9.21 0.57
C GLY A 447 5.25 -8.98 -0.25
N GLN A 448 4.14 -9.30 0.39
CA GLN A 448 2.81 -9.06 -0.18
C GLN A 448 2.37 -7.60 0.06
N PRO A 449 1.49 -7.08 -0.76
CA PRO A 449 0.96 -7.66 -1.99
C PRO A 449 1.97 -7.58 -3.15
N MET A 450 1.96 -8.58 -4.03
CA MET A 450 2.85 -8.64 -5.19
C MET A 450 2.24 -7.86 -6.36
N LEU A 451 2.33 -6.54 -6.30
CA LEU A 451 1.69 -5.63 -7.25
C LEU A 451 2.70 -4.66 -7.86
N ALA A 452 2.55 -4.42 -9.16
CA ALA A 452 3.45 -3.53 -9.89
C ALA A 452 3.46 -2.11 -9.32
N HIS A 453 2.30 -1.57 -8.96
CA HIS A 453 2.19 -0.21 -8.41
C HIS A 453 2.90 -0.07 -7.05
N LYS A 454 2.91 -1.10 -6.22
CA LYS A 454 3.72 -1.13 -5.00
C LYS A 454 5.21 -1.09 -5.34
N ALA A 455 5.64 -1.94 -6.28
CA ALA A 455 7.04 -2.05 -6.67
C ALA A 455 7.60 -0.73 -7.22
N VAL A 456 6.83 0.02 -7.99
CA VAL A 456 7.24 1.32 -8.54
C VAL A 456 7.54 2.32 -7.42
N HIS A 457 6.65 2.44 -6.44
CA HIS A 457 6.85 3.34 -5.31
C HIS A 457 8.02 2.92 -4.44
N GLU A 458 8.20 1.63 -4.21
CA GLU A 458 9.37 1.11 -3.49
C GLU A 458 10.66 1.40 -4.27
N GLY A 459 10.61 1.29 -5.58
CA GLY A 459 11.74 1.61 -6.46
C GLY A 459 12.20 3.05 -6.34
N HIS A 460 11.25 3.99 -6.29
CA HIS A 460 11.55 5.41 -6.08
C HIS A 460 12.22 5.65 -4.73
N VAL A 461 11.71 5.02 -3.67
CA VAL A 461 12.31 5.13 -2.33
C VAL A 461 13.74 4.62 -2.32
N ALA A 462 13.99 3.43 -2.88
CA ALA A 462 15.32 2.85 -2.93
C ALA A 462 16.30 3.75 -3.74
N ALA A 463 15.86 4.24 -4.89
CA ALA A 463 16.68 5.12 -5.74
C ALA A 463 17.05 6.43 -5.03
N GLU A 464 16.08 7.06 -4.38
CA GLU A 464 16.30 8.30 -3.63
C GLU A 464 17.30 8.08 -2.50
N ASN A 465 17.21 6.97 -1.79
CA ASN A 465 18.15 6.64 -0.73
C ASN A 465 19.56 6.35 -1.27
N CYS A 466 19.66 5.71 -2.44
CA CYS A 466 20.95 5.54 -3.11
C CYS A 466 21.61 6.87 -3.47
N ALA A 467 20.81 7.89 -3.76
CA ALA A 467 21.29 9.23 -4.08
C ALA A 467 21.60 10.08 -2.84
N GLY A 468 21.44 9.52 -1.65
CA GLY A 468 21.75 10.22 -0.39
C GLY A 468 20.57 10.97 0.23
N HIS A 469 19.38 10.87 -0.35
CA HIS A 469 18.18 11.44 0.27
C HIS A 469 17.66 10.53 1.38
N LYS A 470 16.78 11.08 2.20
CA LYS A 470 16.09 10.33 3.26
C LYS A 470 14.66 10.05 2.80
N ALA A 471 14.45 8.92 2.16
CA ALA A 471 13.15 8.53 1.65
C ALA A 471 12.63 7.30 2.39
N TYR A 472 11.32 7.24 2.58
CA TYR A 472 10.66 6.16 3.29
C TYR A 472 9.43 5.69 2.51
N PHE A 473 9.22 4.40 2.52
CA PHE A 473 7.96 3.84 2.03
C PHE A 473 6.94 3.91 3.16
N ASP A 474 6.12 4.93 3.13
CA ASP A 474 5.16 5.25 4.18
C ASP A 474 3.71 5.23 3.68
N ALA A 475 3.46 4.59 2.56
CA ALA A 475 2.11 4.41 2.05
C ALA A 475 1.24 3.71 3.08
N ARG A 476 0.09 4.29 3.38
CA ARG A 476 -0.84 3.73 4.36
C ARG A 476 -1.63 2.59 3.76
N VAL A 477 -1.89 2.65 2.47
CA VAL A 477 -2.71 1.67 1.78
C VAL A 477 -2.19 1.41 0.38
N ILE A 478 -2.46 0.21 -0.09
CA ILE A 478 -2.15 -0.24 -1.45
C ILE A 478 -3.41 -0.89 -2.01
N PRO A 479 -4.00 -0.36 -3.09
CA PRO A 479 -5.23 -0.91 -3.63
C PRO A 479 -5.01 -2.22 -4.38
N GLY A 480 -6.02 -3.08 -4.34
CA GLY A 480 -6.12 -4.25 -5.19
C GLY A 480 -7.24 -4.06 -6.20
N VAL A 481 -7.04 -4.51 -7.43
CA VAL A 481 -8.03 -4.39 -8.49
C VAL A 481 -8.07 -5.67 -9.32
N ALA A 482 -9.26 -6.22 -9.51
CA ALA A 482 -9.54 -7.23 -10.52
C ALA A 482 -10.20 -6.53 -11.71
N TYR A 483 -9.55 -6.58 -12.86
CA TYR A 483 -10.04 -5.92 -14.08
C TYR A 483 -10.98 -6.81 -14.88
N THR A 484 -11.80 -7.51 -14.16
CA THR A 484 -12.88 -8.34 -14.70
C THR A 484 -14.07 -7.47 -15.13
N SER A 485 -15.16 -8.08 -15.53
CA SER A 485 -16.40 -7.38 -15.90
C SER A 485 -17.55 -7.89 -15.02
N PRO A 486 -18.01 -7.14 -14.01
CA PRO A 486 -17.52 -5.81 -13.59
C PRO A 486 -16.14 -5.88 -12.92
N GLU A 487 -15.48 -4.73 -12.81
CA GLU A 487 -14.25 -4.62 -12.03
C GLU A 487 -14.56 -4.73 -10.54
N VAL A 488 -13.61 -5.26 -9.78
CA VAL A 488 -13.68 -5.29 -8.31
C VAL A 488 -12.42 -4.61 -7.79
N ALA A 489 -12.59 -3.53 -7.06
CA ALA A 489 -11.50 -2.78 -6.49
C ALA A 489 -11.69 -2.62 -4.99
N TRP A 490 -10.62 -2.72 -4.22
CA TRP A 490 -10.69 -2.55 -2.78
C TRP A 490 -9.38 -1.99 -2.24
N VAL A 491 -9.46 -1.39 -1.07
CA VAL A 491 -8.29 -0.80 -0.43
C VAL A 491 -8.52 -0.69 1.07
N GLY A 492 -7.45 -0.86 1.83
CA GLY A 492 -7.44 -0.66 3.28
C GLY A 492 -8.20 -1.72 4.05
N GLU A 493 -8.84 -1.29 5.13
CA GLU A 493 -9.64 -2.17 5.98
C GLU A 493 -10.81 -2.77 5.21
N THR A 494 -11.02 -4.05 5.38
CA THR A 494 -12.20 -4.75 4.86
C THR A 494 -13.10 -5.16 6.04
N GLU A 495 -14.33 -5.57 5.77
CA GLU A 495 -15.16 -6.15 6.83
C GLU A 495 -14.54 -7.43 7.37
N LEU A 496 -13.90 -8.22 6.50
CA LEU A 496 -13.19 -9.45 6.90
C LEU A 496 -12.04 -9.14 7.85
N SER A 497 -11.18 -8.19 7.52
CA SER A 497 -10.04 -7.84 8.36
C SER A 497 -10.47 -7.18 9.67
N ALA A 498 -11.49 -6.34 9.63
CA ALA A 498 -12.05 -5.72 10.83
C ALA A 498 -12.62 -6.77 11.80
N LYS A 499 -13.35 -7.75 11.26
CA LYS A 499 -13.89 -8.85 12.06
C LYS A 499 -12.76 -9.68 12.68
N ALA A 500 -11.74 -10.00 11.91
CA ALA A 500 -10.61 -10.78 12.39
C ALA A 500 -9.82 -10.09 13.50
N SER A 501 -9.66 -8.77 13.41
CA SER A 501 -8.89 -7.98 14.38
C SER A 501 -9.74 -7.46 15.54
N GLY A 502 -11.06 -7.52 15.46
CA GLY A 502 -11.96 -6.92 16.44
C GLY A 502 -12.09 -5.40 16.30
N ARG A 503 -11.57 -4.80 15.23
CA ARG A 503 -11.67 -3.36 15.02
C ARG A 503 -13.11 -2.95 14.79
N LYS A 504 -13.55 -1.92 15.50
CA LYS A 504 -14.90 -1.39 15.34
C LYS A 504 -14.95 -0.42 14.17
N ILE A 505 -15.83 -0.71 13.24
CA ILE A 505 -16.00 0.07 12.02
C ILE A 505 -17.46 0.48 11.85
N THR A 506 -17.66 1.53 11.08
CA THR A 506 -18.94 1.84 10.47
C THR A 506 -18.76 1.72 8.96
N LYS A 507 -19.83 1.38 8.26
CA LYS A 507 -19.78 1.25 6.81
C LYS A 507 -20.94 1.99 6.16
N ALA A 508 -20.72 2.42 4.94
CA ALA A 508 -21.76 3.01 4.11
C ALA A 508 -21.74 2.36 2.74
N ASN A 509 -22.87 1.84 2.32
CA ASN A 509 -23.04 1.26 1.00
C ASN A 509 -23.91 2.18 0.16
N PHE A 510 -23.44 2.49 -1.05
CA PHE A 510 -24.24 3.17 -2.04
C PHE A 510 -24.53 2.21 -3.19
N PRO A 511 -25.76 1.69 -3.31
CA PRO A 511 -26.12 0.83 -4.44
C PRO A 511 -26.25 1.68 -5.69
N TRP A 512 -25.66 1.24 -6.78
CA TRP A 512 -25.73 1.97 -8.04
C TRP A 512 -27.15 1.98 -8.64
N ALA A 513 -28.03 1.12 -8.13
CA ALA A 513 -29.46 1.20 -8.46
C ALA A 513 -30.08 2.56 -8.10
N ALA A 514 -29.44 3.30 -7.19
CA ALA A 514 -29.87 4.65 -6.82
C ALA A 514 -29.11 5.76 -7.58
N SER A 515 -28.24 5.38 -8.51
CA SER A 515 -27.46 6.33 -9.32
C SER A 515 -28.11 6.55 -10.69
N GLY A 516 -28.44 7.80 -11.01
CA GLY A 516 -28.96 8.14 -12.33
C GLY A 516 -28.01 7.77 -13.45
N ARG A 517 -26.71 7.94 -13.25
CA ARG A 517 -25.70 7.58 -14.25
C ARG A 517 -25.61 6.07 -14.46
N ALA A 518 -25.59 5.31 -13.39
CA ALA A 518 -25.53 3.85 -13.47
C ALA A 518 -26.76 3.29 -14.16
N ILE A 519 -27.95 3.82 -13.86
CA ILE A 519 -29.20 3.43 -14.53
C ILE A 519 -29.14 3.77 -16.02
N ALA A 520 -28.67 4.98 -16.35
CA ALA A 520 -28.53 5.41 -17.74
C ALA A 520 -27.54 4.53 -18.52
N ASN A 521 -26.50 4.04 -17.84
CA ASN A 521 -25.50 3.16 -18.44
C ASN A 521 -25.92 1.67 -18.43
N GLY A 522 -27.10 1.36 -17.93
CA GLY A 522 -27.57 -0.02 -17.84
C GLY A 522 -26.81 -0.88 -16.85
N CYS A 523 -26.29 -0.26 -15.78
CA CYS A 523 -25.39 -0.90 -14.85
C CYS A 523 -25.82 -0.63 -13.40
N ASP A 524 -26.93 -1.22 -12.97
CA ASP A 524 -27.58 -0.92 -11.69
C ASP A 524 -27.34 -1.97 -10.59
N LYS A 525 -26.58 -3.03 -10.88
CA LYS A 525 -26.26 -4.09 -9.90
C LYS A 525 -25.05 -3.78 -9.01
N PRO A 526 -24.05 -3.02 -9.48
CA PRO A 526 -22.90 -2.65 -8.67
C PRO A 526 -23.23 -1.86 -7.43
N PHE A 527 -22.20 -1.70 -6.57
CA PHE A 527 -22.29 -0.78 -5.42
C PHE A 527 -20.88 -0.29 -5.01
N THR A 528 -20.88 0.79 -4.26
CA THR A 528 -19.69 1.37 -3.65
C THR A 528 -19.83 1.27 -2.14
N LYS A 529 -18.79 0.80 -1.47
CA LYS A 529 -18.74 0.69 -0.01
C LYS A 529 -17.58 1.51 0.52
N LEU A 530 -17.84 2.28 1.57
CA LEU A 530 -16.80 2.97 2.34
C LEU A 530 -16.81 2.45 3.77
N ILE A 531 -15.62 2.32 4.34
CA ILE A 531 -15.43 1.82 5.71
C ILE A 531 -14.71 2.89 6.51
N PHE A 532 -15.28 3.19 7.67
CA PHE A 532 -14.77 4.22 8.58
C PHE A 532 -14.41 3.62 9.93
N ASP A 533 -13.41 4.19 10.58
CA ASP A 533 -13.12 3.89 11.97
C ASP A 533 -14.28 4.39 12.84
N ALA A 534 -14.84 3.53 13.69
CA ALA A 534 -16.02 3.88 14.46
C ALA A 534 -15.75 4.95 15.53
N GLU A 535 -14.52 5.07 16.01
CA GLU A 535 -14.15 6.04 17.03
C GLU A 535 -13.77 7.39 16.44
N THR A 536 -12.94 7.37 15.40
CA THR A 536 -12.38 8.60 14.83
C THR A 536 -13.22 9.16 13.70
N GLY A 537 -14.04 8.34 13.06
CA GLY A 537 -14.80 8.72 11.88
C GLY A 537 -13.98 8.80 10.61
N ARG A 538 -12.69 8.50 10.69
CA ARG A 538 -11.78 8.56 9.54
C ARG A 538 -12.02 7.39 8.59
N ILE A 539 -11.96 7.65 7.29
CA ILE A 539 -12.02 6.57 6.30
C ILE A 539 -10.77 5.69 6.41
N ILE A 540 -10.97 4.39 6.44
CA ILE A 540 -9.90 3.41 6.57
C ILE A 540 -9.95 2.31 5.52
N GLY A 541 -11.02 2.25 4.75
CA GLY A 541 -11.14 1.26 3.71
C GLY A 541 -12.27 1.59 2.75
N GLY A 542 -12.33 0.82 1.69
CA GLY A 542 -13.41 0.93 0.72
C GLY A 542 -13.33 -0.17 -0.32
N GLY A 543 -14.45 -0.37 -1.00
CA GLY A 543 -14.55 -1.34 -2.07
C GLY A 543 -15.59 -0.91 -3.10
N ILE A 544 -15.32 -1.26 -4.33
CA ILE A 544 -16.18 -0.94 -5.46
C ILE A 544 -16.30 -2.18 -6.31
N VAL A 545 -17.51 -2.61 -6.60
CA VAL A 545 -17.76 -3.58 -7.65
C VAL A 545 -18.56 -2.88 -8.74
N GLY A 546 -17.96 -2.71 -9.90
CA GLY A 546 -18.59 -2.00 -11.00
C GLY A 546 -17.62 -1.55 -12.08
N PRO A 547 -18.10 -1.16 -13.24
CA PRO A 547 -17.26 -0.56 -14.29
C PRO A 547 -16.47 0.62 -13.76
N ASN A 548 -15.21 0.71 -14.15
CA ASN A 548 -14.28 1.75 -13.75
C ASN A 548 -13.92 1.76 -12.25
N GLY A 549 -14.21 0.67 -11.54
CA GLY A 549 -13.83 0.54 -10.13
C GLY A 549 -12.34 0.77 -9.90
N GLY A 550 -11.51 0.30 -10.82
CA GLY A 550 -10.05 0.47 -10.75
C GLY A 550 -9.59 1.91 -10.82
N ASP A 551 -10.28 2.76 -11.58
CA ASP A 551 -9.99 4.20 -11.62
C ASP A 551 -10.58 4.91 -10.40
N MET A 552 -11.79 4.54 -10.00
CA MET A 552 -12.49 5.17 -8.88
C MET A 552 -11.83 4.90 -7.53
N ILE A 553 -11.21 3.75 -7.36
CA ILE A 553 -10.57 3.40 -6.07
C ILE A 553 -9.46 4.38 -5.70
N GLY A 554 -8.88 5.06 -6.66
CA GLY A 554 -7.85 6.07 -6.42
C GLY A 554 -8.33 7.21 -5.51
N GLU A 555 -9.60 7.62 -5.60
CA GLU A 555 -10.16 8.62 -4.70
C GLU A 555 -10.23 8.10 -3.26
N VAL A 556 -10.59 6.84 -3.09
CA VAL A 556 -10.61 6.20 -1.76
C VAL A 556 -9.20 6.12 -1.18
N CYS A 557 -8.23 5.74 -2.00
CA CYS A 557 -6.82 5.72 -1.59
C CYS A 557 -6.37 7.09 -1.11
N LEU A 558 -6.65 8.13 -1.90
CA LEU A 558 -6.29 9.50 -1.55
C LEU A 558 -6.96 9.94 -0.25
N ALA A 559 -8.24 9.63 -0.10
CA ALA A 559 -8.98 9.98 1.10
C ALA A 559 -8.39 9.30 2.35
N ILE A 560 -7.99 8.04 2.24
CA ILE A 560 -7.34 7.32 3.34
C ILE A 560 -5.97 7.91 3.65
N GLU A 561 -5.16 8.16 2.62
CA GLU A 561 -3.82 8.75 2.80
C GLU A 561 -3.91 10.12 3.47
N MET A 562 -4.92 10.89 3.15
CA MET A 562 -5.16 12.22 3.73
C MET A 562 -5.92 12.18 5.07
N GLY A 563 -6.38 10.99 5.50
CA GLY A 563 -7.12 10.82 6.74
C GLY A 563 -8.49 11.51 6.74
N CYS A 564 -9.15 11.56 5.60
CA CYS A 564 -10.47 12.18 5.46
C CYS A 564 -11.53 11.45 6.26
N ASP A 565 -12.60 12.15 6.59
CA ASP A 565 -13.84 11.57 7.10
C ASP A 565 -14.94 11.65 6.03
N ALA A 566 -16.13 11.19 6.38
CA ALA A 566 -17.25 11.20 5.45
C ALA A 566 -17.66 12.61 5.05
N ALA A 567 -17.52 13.59 5.95
CA ALA A 567 -17.85 14.98 5.64
C ALA A 567 -16.90 15.57 4.59
N ASP A 568 -15.61 15.28 4.70
CA ASP A 568 -14.64 15.74 3.71
C ASP A 568 -14.97 15.20 2.32
N ILE A 569 -15.29 13.93 2.23
CA ILE A 569 -15.61 13.28 0.95
C ILE A 569 -16.97 13.73 0.44
N GLY A 570 -17.99 13.72 1.29
CA GLY A 570 -19.36 14.04 0.90
C GLY A 570 -19.57 15.50 0.54
N LYS A 571 -18.79 16.41 1.13
CA LYS A 571 -18.84 17.84 0.79
C LYS A 571 -17.97 18.21 -0.40
N THR A 572 -17.12 17.32 -0.86
CA THR A 572 -16.40 17.51 -2.11
C THR A 572 -17.41 17.44 -3.24
N ILE A 573 -17.41 18.46 -4.10
CA ILE A 573 -18.34 18.48 -5.24
C ILE A 573 -17.89 17.48 -6.28
N HIS A 574 -18.75 16.51 -6.56
CA HIS A 574 -18.54 15.52 -7.60
C HIS A 574 -19.40 15.83 -8.81
N PRO A 575 -18.99 15.44 -10.01
CA PRO A 575 -19.83 15.64 -11.18
C PRO A 575 -21.18 14.94 -11.07
N HIS A 576 -22.22 15.57 -11.55
CA HIS A 576 -23.57 14.97 -11.60
C HIS A 576 -23.94 14.63 -13.07
N PRO A 577 -24.55 13.48 -13.35
CA PRO A 577 -24.81 12.38 -12.43
C PRO A 577 -23.55 11.54 -12.20
N GLY A 578 -23.45 10.88 -11.05
CA GLY A 578 -22.28 10.06 -10.72
C GLY A 578 -22.64 8.80 -9.96
N GLU A 579 -21.73 7.86 -9.99
CA GLU A 579 -21.78 6.63 -9.22
C GLU A 579 -20.81 6.71 -8.04
N SER A 580 -20.52 7.90 -7.64
CA SER A 580 -19.29 8.23 -6.98
C SER A 580 -19.23 7.84 -5.51
N ILE A 581 -18.01 7.87 -5.05
CA ILE A 581 -17.61 7.72 -3.64
C ILE A 581 -18.26 8.79 -2.78
N GLY A 582 -18.48 9.99 -3.35
CA GLY A 582 -19.20 11.06 -2.67
C GLY A 582 -20.59 10.67 -2.21
N MET A 583 -21.30 9.90 -3.02
CA MET A 583 -22.63 9.42 -2.67
C MET A 583 -22.59 8.45 -1.50
N ALA A 584 -21.59 7.56 -1.45
CA ALA A 584 -21.41 6.65 -0.32
C ALA A 584 -21.06 7.42 0.96
N ALA A 585 -20.27 8.47 0.85
CA ALA A 585 -19.96 9.34 1.99
C ALA A 585 -21.21 10.09 2.49
N GLU A 586 -22.06 10.56 1.57
CA GLU A 586 -23.35 11.18 1.95
C GLU A 586 -24.26 10.18 2.65
N VAL A 587 -24.26 8.91 2.22
CA VAL A 587 -25.00 7.85 2.93
C VAL A 587 -24.48 7.72 4.37
N ALA A 588 -23.16 7.76 4.56
CA ALA A 588 -22.57 7.69 5.90
C ALA A 588 -23.00 8.87 6.79
N LEU A 589 -23.18 10.03 6.18
CA LEU A 589 -23.66 11.22 6.90
C LEU A 589 -25.20 11.23 7.08
N GLY A 590 -25.90 10.36 6.38
CA GLY A 590 -27.35 10.36 6.35
C GLY A 590 -27.94 11.53 5.57
N THR A 591 -27.23 12.07 4.60
CA THR A 591 -27.60 13.27 3.85
C THR A 591 -27.62 13.08 2.33
N CYS A 592 -27.58 11.86 1.86
CA CYS A 592 -27.56 11.57 0.44
C CYS A 592 -28.84 12.06 -0.24
N THR A 593 -28.68 12.88 -1.29
CA THR A 593 -29.80 13.46 -2.01
C THR A 593 -30.46 12.49 -2.98
N ASP A 594 -29.75 11.46 -3.43
CA ASP A 594 -30.24 10.47 -4.39
C ASP A 594 -30.93 9.27 -3.72
N LEU A 595 -30.95 9.25 -2.39
CA LEU A 595 -31.57 8.19 -1.63
C LEU A 595 -32.64 8.77 -0.68
N PRO A 596 -33.66 7.99 -0.32
CA PRO A 596 -34.61 8.42 0.70
C PRO A 596 -33.91 8.77 2.00
N PRO A 597 -34.45 9.69 2.80
CA PRO A 597 -33.87 10.03 4.09
C PRO A 597 -33.64 8.80 4.96
N GLN A 598 -32.44 8.66 5.47
CA GLN A 598 -32.07 7.55 6.33
C GLN A 598 -31.97 8.00 7.78
N LYS A 599 -32.29 7.09 8.69
CA LYS A 599 -32.05 7.35 10.12
C LYS A 599 -30.54 7.46 10.35
N LYS A 600 -30.13 8.57 10.93
CA LYS A 600 -28.75 8.83 11.33
C LYS A 600 -28.38 7.99 12.55
N LYS A 601 -28.44 6.68 12.45
CA LYS A 601 -28.26 5.83 13.59
C LYS A 601 -26.95 5.07 13.50
N GLY A 602 -26.00 5.42 14.33
CA GLY A 602 -24.77 4.67 14.52
C GLY A 602 -23.76 4.75 13.37
N SER A 603 -24.16 5.29 12.24
CA SER A 603 -23.27 5.43 11.07
C SER A 603 -22.75 6.84 10.86
N LYS A 604 -23.20 7.77 11.68
CA LYS A 604 -22.81 9.17 11.53
C LYS A 604 -21.37 9.36 11.94
N VAL A 605 -20.55 9.72 10.99
CA VAL A 605 -19.20 10.17 11.25
C VAL A 605 -19.24 11.61 11.68
N ARG A 606 -18.65 11.93 12.84
CA ARG A 606 -18.79 13.25 13.43
C ARG A 606 -17.50 14.03 13.44
N MET A 607 -17.53 15.17 12.83
CA MET A 607 -16.45 16.14 12.96
C MET A 607 -16.27 16.59 14.42
N GLU A 608 -17.34 16.61 15.21
CA GLU A 608 -17.27 17.00 16.60
C GLU A 608 -16.34 16.14 17.43
N LYS A 609 -16.15 14.88 17.07
CA LYS A 609 -15.17 14.01 17.73
C LYS A 609 -13.73 14.42 17.47
N LEU A 610 -13.51 15.14 16.40
CA LEU A 610 -12.20 15.65 16.02
C LEU A 610 -11.90 16.99 16.66
N ARG A 611 -12.91 17.63 17.21
CA ARG A 611 -12.75 18.90 17.90
C ARG A 611 -12.07 18.69 19.23
N ILE A 612 -11.08 19.51 19.47
CA ILE A 612 -10.39 19.51 20.74
C ILE A 612 -11.26 20.26 21.74
N LYS A 613 -11.41 19.69 22.93
CA LYS A 613 -12.16 20.35 24.00
C LYS A 613 -11.59 21.74 24.26
N GLY A 614 -12.44 22.74 24.25
CA GLY A 614 -12.03 24.13 24.38
C GLY A 614 -11.75 24.82 23.06
N MET A 615 -11.82 24.11 21.94
CA MET A 615 -11.78 24.73 20.62
C MET A 615 -13.03 25.56 20.40
N SER A 616 -12.86 26.84 20.22
CA SER A 616 -13.97 27.72 19.91
C SER A 616 -13.45 29.04 19.34
N TYR A 617 -14.37 29.88 18.94
CA TYR A 617 -14.03 31.17 18.43
C TYR A 617 -13.40 32.04 19.48
N THR A 618 -12.32 32.70 19.14
CA THR A 618 -11.72 33.71 19.98
C THR A 618 -12.55 35.01 19.92
N MET A 619 -12.55 35.73 21.01
CA MET A 619 -13.12 37.08 21.03
C MET A 619 -12.19 38.10 20.34
N CYS A 620 -10.98 37.69 19.99
CA CYS A 620 -10.03 38.50 19.28
C CYS A 620 -10.26 38.39 17.77
N SER A 621 -10.39 39.53 17.10
CA SER A 621 -10.40 39.55 15.65
C SER A 621 -8.97 39.80 15.15
N GLY A 622 -8.40 38.82 14.48
CA GLY A 622 -7.03 38.94 13.99
C GLY A 622 -6.50 37.59 13.51
N LYS A 623 -5.30 37.60 13.02
CA LYS A 623 -4.62 36.42 12.52
C LYS A 623 -3.47 36.03 13.45
N PHE A 624 -3.39 34.75 13.71
CA PHE A 624 -2.24 34.16 14.39
C PHE A 624 -1.38 33.46 13.36
N SER A 625 -0.09 33.59 13.49
CA SER A 625 0.86 32.90 12.61
C SER A 625 2.03 32.38 13.42
N ILE A 626 2.69 31.36 12.88
CA ILE A 626 3.90 30.82 13.46
C ILE A 626 5.06 31.21 12.55
N ASP A 627 6.07 31.81 13.15
CA ASP A 627 7.26 32.24 12.40
C ASP A 627 8.04 31.03 11.91
N LYS A 628 8.51 31.10 10.66
CA LYS A 628 9.33 30.06 10.05
C LYS A 628 10.70 29.91 10.72
N GLU A 629 11.21 30.99 11.32
CA GLU A 629 12.47 30.96 12.01
C GLU A 629 12.30 30.42 13.43
N MET A 630 12.12 29.11 13.52
CA MET A 630 12.05 28.46 14.79
C MET A 630 13.43 27.93 15.20
N ALA A 631 13.81 28.21 16.42
CA ALA A 631 15.11 27.80 16.95
C ALA A 631 14.96 26.58 17.86
N GLU A 632 15.79 25.58 17.66
CA GLU A 632 15.91 24.46 18.57
C GLU A 632 16.84 24.86 19.70
N THR A 633 16.42 24.58 20.94
CA THR A 633 17.25 24.90 22.11
C THR A 633 18.33 23.83 22.32
N GLN A 634 19.33 24.13 23.19
CA GLN A 634 20.36 23.19 23.53
C GLN A 634 19.86 21.91 24.20
N HIS A 635 18.63 21.91 24.66
CA HIS A 635 18.01 20.77 25.33
C HIS A 635 17.07 19.96 24.43
N GLY A 636 17.10 20.18 23.13
CA GLY A 636 16.24 19.46 22.20
C GLY A 636 14.77 19.91 22.22
N THR A 637 14.49 21.08 22.79
CA THR A 637 13.17 21.69 22.74
C THR A 637 13.11 22.69 21.58
N THR A 638 11.91 23.02 21.14
CA THR A 638 11.72 23.98 20.06
C THR A 638 11.08 25.26 20.58
N VAL A 639 11.63 26.40 20.21
CA VAL A 639 11.00 27.69 20.47
C VAL A 639 10.14 28.08 19.28
N VAL A 640 8.85 28.25 19.53
CA VAL A 640 7.87 28.65 18.52
C VAL A 640 7.53 30.11 18.75
N LYS A 641 7.71 30.92 17.70
CA LYS A 641 7.33 32.32 17.74
C LYS A 641 5.92 32.45 17.16
N VAL A 642 4.97 32.78 18.00
CA VAL A 642 3.57 33.03 17.61
C VAL A 642 3.37 34.52 17.41
N LYS A 643 2.94 34.89 16.22
CA LYS A 643 2.67 36.28 15.88
C LYS A 643 1.17 36.50 15.81
N TYR A 644 0.71 37.58 16.42
CA TYR A 644 -0.69 38.02 16.33
C TYR A 644 -0.75 39.36 15.58
N GLU A 645 -1.54 39.39 14.53
CA GLU A 645 -1.84 40.61 13.76
C GLU A 645 -3.32 40.96 14.01
N GLY A 646 -3.56 41.82 14.95
CA GLY A 646 -4.90 42.22 15.31
C GLY A 646 -5.28 43.56 14.67
N ALA A 647 -6.57 43.71 14.35
CA ALA A 647 -7.12 44.93 13.77
C ALA A 647 -8.40 45.33 14.49
N GLY A 648 -8.39 45.42 15.78
CA GLY A 648 -9.60 45.73 16.52
C GLY A 648 -9.36 46.08 17.98
N ALA A 649 -10.31 45.86 18.81
CA ALA A 649 -10.22 46.14 20.26
C ALA A 649 -9.09 45.33 20.89
N PRO A 650 -8.50 45.79 22.00
CA PRO A 650 -7.48 45.06 22.71
C PRO A 650 -7.95 43.65 23.09
N CYS A 651 -7.08 42.68 22.86
CA CYS A 651 -7.38 41.30 23.16
C CYS A 651 -6.40 40.76 24.19
N LYS A 652 -6.91 40.38 25.35
CA LYS A 652 -6.14 39.75 26.41
C LYS A 652 -6.58 38.32 26.55
N VAL A 653 -5.95 37.43 25.82
CA VAL A 653 -6.29 36.02 25.81
C VAL A 653 -5.09 35.22 26.31
N PRO A 654 -5.24 34.38 27.33
CA PRO A 654 -4.16 33.49 27.74
C PRO A 654 -3.78 32.54 26.60
N ILE A 655 -2.49 32.27 26.49
CA ILE A 655 -1.99 31.33 25.50
C ILE A 655 -1.62 30.04 26.20
N GLU A 656 -2.26 28.97 25.80
CA GLU A 656 -1.95 27.63 26.31
C GLU A 656 -1.51 26.73 25.16
N ILE A 657 -0.62 25.83 25.45
CA ILE A 657 -0.13 24.84 24.48
C ILE A 657 -0.38 23.46 25.06
N ARG A 658 -1.16 22.68 24.34
CA ARG A 658 -1.59 21.37 24.81
C ARG A 658 -1.20 20.26 23.84
N ASP A 659 -0.77 19.14 24.41
CA ASP A 659 -0.66 17.89 23.67
C ASP A 659 -2.07 17.27 23.61
N VAL A 660 -2.62 17.22 22.42
CA VAL A 660 -4.00 16.75 22.22
C VAL A 660 -4.18 15.28 22.62
N ASN A 661 -3.16 14.48 22.40
CA ASN A 661 -3.23 13.05 22.75
C ASN A 661 -3.25 12.83 24.26
N LYS A 662 -2.65 13.74 25.01
CA LYS A 662 -2.46 13.59 26.46
C LYS A 662 -3.24 14.61 27.26
N GLU A 663 -3.92 15.52 26.60
CA GLU A 663 -4.66 16.64 27.24
C GLU A 663 -3.81 17.41 28.27
N LYS A 664 -2.51 17.51 28.02
CA LYS A 664 -1.60 18.10 28.96
C LYS A 664 -0.91 19.33 28.35
N VAL A 665 -0.65 20.34 29.17
CA VAL A 665 0.12 21.49 28.74
C VAL A 665 1.58 21.07 28.61
N VAL A 666 2.16 21.27 27.42
CA VAL A 666 3.52 20.79 27.09
C VAL A 666 4.41 21.90 26.56
N GLY A 667 3.98 23.12 26.71
CA GLY A 667 4.78 24.27 26.35
C GLY A 667 4.66 25.38 27.39
N ARG A 668 5.63 26.26 27.41
CA ARG A 668 5.62 27.42 28.31
C ARG A 668 5.97 28.68 27.52
N ILE A 669 5.40 29.77 27.97
CA ILE A 669 5.74 31.08 27.43
C ILE A 669 7.07 31.50 28.03
N ILE A 670 8.09 31.70 27.20
CA ILE A 670 9.39 32.17 27.63
C ILE A 670 9.60 33.66 27.41
N SER A 671 8.86 34.24 26.47
CA SER A 671 8.78 35.67 26.30
C SER A 671 7.52 36.03 25.55
N SER A 672 6.91 37.15 25.83
CA SER A 672 5.74 37.63 25.10
C SER A 672 5.71 39.14 25.02
N THR A 673 5.25 39.62 23.88
CA THR A 673 4.79 41.00 23.72
C THR A 673 3.32 41.01 23.96
N PRO A 674 2.78 41.86 24.84
CA PRO A 674 1.35 41.88 25.12
C PRO A 674 0.53 42.07 23.86
N LEU A 675 -0.55 41.34 23.74
CA LEU A 675 -1.53 41.51 22.66
C LEU A 675 -2.24 42.85 22.89
N ALA A 676 -2.10 43.77 21.96
CA ALA A 676 -2.68 45.10 22.05
C ALA A 676 -3.43 45.45 20.77
N GLU A 677 -4.33 46.43 20.90
CA GLU A 677 -5.12 46.93 19.79
C GLU A 677 -4.22 47.44 18.66
N ASN A 678 -4.51 47.01 17.44
CA ASN A 678 -3.83 47.46 16.21
C ASN A 678 -2.30 47.28 16.24
N THR A 679 -1.82 46.33 17.02
CA THR A 679 -0.40 46.05 17.08
C THR A 679 -0.11 44.60 16.73
N ASN A 680 1.09 44.40 16.22
CA ASN A 680 1.61 43.05 16.00
C ASN A 680 2.33 42.62 17.30
N SER A 681 1.90 41.51 17.84
CA SER A 681 2.47 40.93 19.06
C SER A 681 3.18 39.64 18.75
N VAL A 682 4.29 39.43 19.44
CA VAL A 682 5.07 38.19 19.30
C VAL A 682 5.18 37.51 20.65
N THR A 683 4.86 36.24 20.67
CA THR A 683 5.01 35.39 21.87
C THR A 683 5.94 34.24 21.53
N ASN A 684 7.02 34.09 22.30
CA ASN A 684 7.93 32.98 22.16
C ASN A 684 7.54 31.88 23.16
N ILE A 685 7.37 30.68 22.63
CA ILE A 685 6.89 29.55 23.38
C ILE A 685 7.90 28.42 23.24
N GLU A 686 8.34 27.87 24.36
CA GLU A 686 9.23 26.70 24.37
C GLU A 686 8.37 25.43 24.47
N LEU A 687 8.51 24.56 23.49
CA LEU A 687 7.87 23.24 23.49
C LEU A 687 8.83 22.22 24.14
N GLU A 688 8.26 21.28 24.87
CA GLU A 688 9.05 20.24 25.53
C GLU A 688 9.83 19.33 24.56
N ARG A 689 9.46 19.34 23.30
CA ARG A 689 9.99 18.43 22.28
C ARG A 689 10.25 19.16 20.97
N PRO A 690 11.09 18.59 20.08
CA PRO A 690 11.34 19.20 18.78
C PRO A 690 10.09 19.40 17.94
N LEU A 691 10.02 20.49 17.23
CA LEU A 691 8.84 20.86 16.43
C LEU A 691 8.63 19.94 15.24
N ASP A 692 9.67 19.37 14.68
CA ASP A 692 9.58 18.45 13.55
C ASP A 692 8.77 17.18 13.87
N SER A 693 8.56 16.90 15.16
CA SER A 693 7.73 15.79 15.62
C SER A 693 6.26 16.15 15.77
N TYR A 694 5.88 17.40 15.55
CA TYR A 694 4.52 17.89 15.82
C TYR A 694 3.97 18.77 14.72
N ILE A 695 2.65 18.80 14.67
CA ILE A 695 1.89 19.77 13.89
C ILE A 695 1.18 20.67 14.88
N VAL A 696 1.37 21.97 14.73
CA VAL A 696 0.76 22.96 15.61
C VAL A 696 -0.50 23.50 14.96
N ILE A 697 -1.61 23.36 15.66
CA ILE A 697 -2.91 23.87 15.21
C ILE A 697 -3.39 24.88 16.26
N GLY A 698 -3.65 26.10 15.82
CA GLY A 698 -4.16 27.13 16.68
C GLY A 698 -5.66 27.07 16.83
N VAL A 699 -6.13 27.22 18.03
CA VAL A 699 -7.55 27.33 18.35
C VAL A 699 -7.74 28.38 19.40
N GLY A 700 -8.89 29.00 19.42
CA GLY A 700 -9.19 30.05 20.39
C GLY A 700 -10.62 29.93 20.90
N ASN A 701 -10.80 30.35 22.12
CA ASN A 701 -12.06 30.46 22.78
C ASN A 701 -12.00 31.66 23.74
N SER A 702 -12.26 31.41 24.99
CA SER A 702 -11.96 32.34 26.06
C SER A 702 -10.45 32.46 26.30
N ALA A 703 -9.70 31.51 25.78
CA ALA A 703 -8.23 31.50 25.75
C ALA A 703 -7.74 31.12 24.37
N LEU A 704 -6.65 31.71 23.93
CA LEU A 704 -5.97 31.26 22.73
C LEU A 704 -5.19 30.01 23.08
N THR A 705 -5.56 28.89 22.49
CA THR A 705 -4.91 27.62 22.74
C THR A 705 -4.28 27.11 21.47
N LEU A 706 -3.00 26.80 21.52
CA LEU A 706 -2.29 26.15 20.44
C LEU A 706 -2.24 24.65 20.76
N HIS A 707 -2.75 23.87 19.87
CA HIS A 707 -2.71 22.42 19.97
C HIS A 707 -1.75 21.85 18.97
N TRP A 708 -1.06 20.80 19.34
CA TRP A 708 -0.24 20.09 18.36
C TRP A 708 -0.38 18.59 18.54
N PHE A 709 -0.02 17.92 17.48
CA PHE A 709 -0.07 16.47 17.41
C PHE A 709 1.30 15.97 17.03
N ARG A 710 1.64 14.81 17.53
CA ARG A 710 2.84 14.14 17.06
C ARG A 710 2.69 13.86 15.57
N LYS A 711 3.64 14.34 14.77
CA LYS A 711 3.65 14.12 13.34
C LYS A 711 3.65 12.63 13.05
N GLY A 712 2.75 12.16 12.21
CA GLY A 712 2.60 10.76 11.90
C GLY A 712 1.72 9.95 12.85
N SER A 713 1.30 10.49 14.00
CA SER A 713 0.34 9.83 14.87
C SER A 713 -1.06 9.77 14.22
N SER A 714 -1.89 8.83 14.64
CA SER A 714 -3.25 8.69 14.10
C SER A 714 -4.07 9.96 14.27
N ILE A 715 -4.03 10.59 15.44
CA ILE A 715 -4.75 11.84 15.68
C ILE A 715 -4.16 12.98 14.87
N GLY A 716 -2.85 13.07 14.77
CA GLY A 716 -2.17 14.08 13.97
C GLY A 716 -2.55 13.99 12.49
N LYS A 717 -2.53 12.80 11.92
CA LYS A 717 -2.92 12.58 10.53
C LYS A 717 -4.39 12.89 10.29
N MET A 718 -5.25 12.58 11.23
CA MET A 718 -6.67 12.88 11.15
C MET A 718 -6.91 14.38 11.11
N PHE A 719 -6.24 15.15 11.97
CA PHE A 719 -6.33 16.61 11.95
C PHE A 719 -5.74 17.22 10.70
N GLU A 720 -4.63 16.66 10.23
CA GLU A 720 -4.00 17.11 8.98
C GLU A 720 -4.97 17.09 7.81
N SER A 721 -5.78 16.04 7.68
CA SER A 721 -6.71 15.96 6.57
C SER A 721 -8.02 16.69 6.81
N THR A 722 -8.49 16.75 8.05
CA THR A 722 -9.69 17.46 8.41
C THR A 722 -9.54 18.98 8.22
N TYR A 723 -8.36 19.50 8.54
CA TYR A 723 -8.03 20.91 8.40
C TYR A 723 -6.88 21.06 7.40
N ARG A 724 -7.14 20.78 6.13
CA ARG A 724 -6.12 20.78 5.06
C ARG A 724 -5.30 22.05 4.99
N GLY A 725 -5.94 23.18 5.20
CA GLY A 725 -5.23 24.47 5.23
C GLY A 725 -4.25 24.55 6.38
N ALA A 726 -4.65 24.14 7.57
CA ALA A 726 -3.80 24.13 8.75
C ALA A 726 -2.64 23.14 8.59
N LYS A 727 -2.89 21.94 8.08
CA LYS A 727 -1.85 20.98 7.75
C LYS A 727 -0.81 21.56 6.82
N ARG A 728 -1.26 22.14 5.71
CA ARG A 728 -0.38 22.72 4.71
C ARG A 728 0.46 23.83 5.32
N MET A 729 -0.15 24.72 6.08
CA MET A 729 0.55 25.81 6.75
C MET A 729 1.54 25.31 7.79
N ALA A 730 1.15 24.34 8.60
CA ALA A 730 2.02 23.78 9.64
C ALA A 730 3.25 23.08 9.04
N ILE A 731 3.06 22.27 8.00
CA ILE A 731 4.17 21.54 7.36
C ILE A 731 5.09 22.47 6.59
N LEU A 732 4.54 23.42 5.87
CA LEU A 732 5.30 24.36 5.06
C LEU A 732 5.80 25.57 5.84
N GLY A 733 5.38 25.71 7.10
CA GLY A 733 5.64 26.89 7.91
C GLY A 733 4.86 28.12 7.43
N GLU A 734 3.82 27.93 6.64
CA GLU A 734 2.91 28.97 6.21
C GLU A 734 1.78 29.09 7.23
N THR A 735 1.91 29.99 8.17
CA THR A 735 1.00 29.95 9.30
C THR A 735 0.32 31.30 9.52
N ALA A 736 -0.68 31.58 8.71
CA ALA A 736 -1.63 32.62 8.97
C ALA A 736 -3.00 32.00 9.10
N TRP A 737 -3.40 31.67 10.32
CA TRP A 737 -4.62 30.92 10.59
C TRP A 737 -5.76 31.83 11.04
N ASP A 738 -6.91 31.62 10.45
CA ASP A 738 -8.17 32.17 10.97
C ASP A 738 -8.74 31.16 11.96
N PHE A 739 -8.53 31.40 13.24
CA PHE A 739 -8.99 30.51 14.29
C PHE A 739 -10.51 30.43 14.36
N GLY A 740 -11.22 31.42 13.90
CA GLY A 740 -12.67 31.41 13.82
C GLY A 740 -13.16 30.30 12.89
N SER A 741 -12.52 30.12 11.74
CA SER A 741 -12.90 29.07 10.80
C SER A 741 -12.51 27.68 11.29
N VAL A 742 -11.39 27.55 11.98
CA VAL A 742 -10.93 26.28 12.54
C VAL A 742 -11.83 25.83 13.69
N GLY A 743 -12.24 26.76 14.52
CA GLY A 743 -13.14 26.48 15.65
C GLY A 743 -14.57 26.15 15.23
N GLY A 744 -14.90 26.54 14.03
CA GLY A 744 -16.22 26.30 13.46
C GLY A 744 -16.45 24.87 13.09
#